data_f528ec689e82140f96b3ad0060d6bb54
#
_entry.id   f528ec689e82140f96b3ad0060d6bb54
#
_cell.length_a   1.000
_cell.length_b   1.000
_cell.length_c   1.000
_cell.angle_alpha   90.00
_cell.angle_beta   90.00
_cell.angle_gamma   90.00
#
_symmetry.space_group_name_H-M   'P 1'
#
loop_
_entity.id
_entity.type
_entity.pdbx_description
1 polymer ?
#
loop_
_entity_poly.entity_id
_entity_poly.type
_entity_poly.pdbx_seq_one_letter_code
_entity_poly.pdbx_strand_id
1 'polypeptide(L)'
;MNKDKLSLPAAALPTTGPTTDPTTGPKTGPTTELSQAQAQAHSQAASDKAAELRRDALAYHEFPKPGKLSVNATKQMINQRDLALAYSPGVAAACEEIVADPANAFRYTARGNLVGVITNGTAVLGLGDIGPLASKPVMEGKAVLFKKFADIDVFDIEINEKDVDKLVDIIAALEPTFGGINLEDIKAPDCFYVERKLRERMKIPVFHDDQHGTAIVVGAAVLNALKVVGKDISQVKLVASGAGAAALACLSLLVKLGLQRRNIWVTDLAGVVYEGRTELMDADKALFAQVTPLRTLAQVMPGADIFLGLSAGGVLKPEMLSEMATHPMIFALANPTPEILPDLAKQVRPDAILATGRTDYPNQVNNVLCFPYIFRGALDCGATTVTDEMEIAAVHAIAELAQAEQSDVAAAAYAGATLSFGAEYLIPKPFDHRLMMMIAPAVAQAAQASGVAQRPIEDMEAYRERLKNFVYASGTVMKPIYQAAKRAEHKRVAYAEGEDERVLRAVQVIVDEGLARPTLIGRPAVIAQRVQKFGLRLREGHDYDIVNVENDSRYRDFWTTYHAMTERKGVSVNLAKIEMRRRLTLIGAMMVHKGEVEGMLCGTWGTTANHLHYIDQVIGKRVGGSPSTPQDVQVYACMNGLMLPGRQVFLVDTHVNANPSAEELAEITVMAAEEMQRFGLEPRAALLSHSNFGTSDLPSAIKMRRTLALLREQAPWLEVDGEMHGDVALDVAQRNKLMPHSTLKGEANLLVLPDIDSANIAYNLLKTAAGGGIAVGPVLLGADKPVHILTPSATVRRIVNMTALTVVEANTGR
;
A
#
# COMPACT_ATOMS: atom_id res chain seq x y z
N MET A 1 -5.19 -5.89 -51.68
CA MET A 1 -5.53 -7.20 -52.28
C MET A 1 -5.68 -8.14 -51.09
N ASN A 2 -6.75 -8.72 -50.72
CA ASN A 2 -8.10 -8.92 -51.24
C ASN A 2 -9.13 -8.78 -50.08
N LYS A 3 -10.26 -8.16 -50.40
CA LYS A 3 -11.48 -8.21 -49.62
C LYS A 3 -12.18 -9.51 -49.92
N ASP A 4 -12.82 -10.14 -48.93
CA ASP A 4 -14.08 -10.82 -49.18
C ASP A 4 -15.00 -10.77 -47.97
N LYS A 5 -16.21 -10.33 -48.27
CA LYS A 5 -17.38 -10.25 -47.43
C LYS A 5 -18.02 -11.64 -47.34
N LEU A 6 -18.64 -11.97 -46.24
CA LEU A 6 -19.77 -12.88 -46.23
C LEU A 6 -20.88 -12.43 -45.27
N SER A 7 -22.05 -12.34 -45.89
CA SER A 7 -23.32 -11.85 -45.42
C SER A 7 -24.09 -12.88 -44.59
N LEU A 8 -24.89 -12.39 -43.66
CA LEU A 8 -25.98 -13.09 -42.96
C LEU A 8 -27.15 -13.35 -43.90
N PRO A 9 -27.96 -14.37 -43.63
CA PRO A 9 -29.36 -14.32 -44.02
C PRO A 9 -30.31 -14.32 -42.84
N ALA A 10 -31.31 -13.45 -42.94
CA ALA A 10 -32.52 -13.40 -42.13
C ALA A 10 -33.53 -14.45 -42.67
N ALA A 11 -34.30 -15.04 -41.76
CA ALA A 11 -35.56 -15.75 -42.14
C ALA A 11 -36.52 -15.71 -40.93
N ALA A 12 -37.53 -15.10 -41.03
CA ALA A 12 -38.98 -15.19 -41.23
C ALA A 12 -39.72 -16.12 -40.23
N LEU A 13 -40.66 -15.50 -39.53
CA LEU A 13 -41.72 -16.10 -38.73
C LEU A 13 -42.80 -16.73 -39.67
N PRO A 14 -43.54 -17.71 -39.17
CA PRO A 14 -44.99 -17.72 -39.46
C PRO A 14 -45.86 -17.86 -38.22
N THR A 15 -47.01 -17.19 -38.32
CA THR A 15 -48.18 -17.23 -37.45
C THR A 15 -49.07 -18.42 -37.79
N THR A 16 -49.78 -19.01 -36.83
CA THR A 16 -51.23 -19.25 -36.67
C THR A 16 -51.49 -20.34 -35.64
N GLY A 17 -52.41 -20.07 -34.72
CA GLY A 17 -52.96 -21.03 -33.76
C GLY A 17 -54.31 -21.61 -34.24
N PRO A 18 -55.22 -22.03 -33.36
CA PRO A 18 -55.11 -23.12 -32.38
C PRO A 18 -56.11 -24.25 -32.61
N THR A 19 -55.95 -25.45 -32.05
CA THR A 19 -57.09 -26.41 -31.80
C THR A 19 -56.81 -27.27 -30.52
N THR A 20 -57.83 -27.34 -29.69
CA THR A 20 -58.05 -28.16 -28.52
C THR A 20 -58.22 -29.67 -28.88
N ASP A 21 -57.87 -30.63 -28.03
CA ASP A 21 -58.28 -31.11 -26.74
C ASP A 21 -57.63 -32.49 -26.37
N PRO A 22 -57.95 -33.18 -25.26
CA PRO A 22 -57.00 -33.52 -24.19
C PRO A 22 -56.75 -35.01 -24.00
N THR A 23 -55.81 -35.42 -23.26
CA THR A 23 -55.73 -36.50 -22.27
C THR A 23 -54.36 -37.08 -22.09
N THR A 24 -54.03 -37.28 -20.78
CA THR A 24 -53.07 -38.23 -20.19
C THR A 24 -51.80 -37.68 -19.57
N GLY A 25 -51.78 -37.84 -18.28
CA GLY A 25 -50.71 -38.22 -17.36
C GLY A 25 -49.40 -37.38 -17.24
N PRO A 26 -48.84 -37.16 -16.06
CA PRO A 26 -47.69 -36.29 -15.86
C PRO A 26 -46.40 -36.94 -16.33
N LYS A 27 -45.76 -36.36 -17.35
CA LYS A 27 -44.35 -36.61 -17.70
C LYS A 27 -43.50 -35.65 -16.93
N THR A 28 -42.56 -36.19 -16.17
CA THR A 28 -41.45 -35.50 -15.51
C THR A 28 -40.73 -34.59 -16.53
N GLY A 29 -40.64 -33.29 -16.18
CA GLY A 29 -40.14 -32.25 -17.05
C GLY A 29 -38.60 -32.15 -17.11
N PRO A 30 -38.05 -31.35 -18.04
CA PRO A 30 -36.66 -31.29 -18.42
C PRO A 30 -35.77 -30.39 -17.53
N THR A 31 -36.05 -30.32 -16.21
CA THR A 31 -35.30 -29.50 -15.27
C THR A 31 -34.01 -30.16 -14.76
N THR A 32 -33.85 -31.46 -14.92
CA THR A 32 -32.69 -32.21 -14.43
C THR A 32 -31.48 -32.19 -15.41
N GLU A 33 -31.72 -32.15 -16.71
CA GLU A 33 -30.66 -32.14 -17.72
C GLU A 33 -29.98 -30.76 -17.86
N LEU A 34 -30.74 -29.68 -17.75
CA LEU A 34 -30.18 -28.30 -17.75
C LEU A 34 -29.31 -28.04 -16.51
N SER A 35 -29.66 -28.57 -15.35
CA SER A 35 -28.85 -28.44 -14.13
C SER A 35 -27.55 -29.25 -14.20
N GLN A 36 -27.60 -30.44 -14.83
CA GLN A 36 -26.38 -31.26 -15.04
C GLN A 36 -25.46 -30.67 -16.08
N ALA A 37 -25.92 -30.10 -17.16
CA ALA A 37 -25.14 -29.45 -18.18
C ALA A 37 -24.49 -28.16 -17.64
N GLN A 38 -25.20 -27.39 -16.82
CA GLN A 38 -24.64 -26.21 -16.14
C GLN A 38 -23.59 -26.59 -15.10
N ALA A 39 -23.79 -27.64 -14.33
CA ALA A 39 -22.82 -28.16 -13.37
C ALA A 39 -21.55 -28.68 -14.07
N GLN A 40 -21.72 -29.37 -15.22
CA GLN A 40 -20.59 -29.83 -16.03
C GLN A 40 -19.82 -28.66 -16.67
N ALA A 41 -20.51 -27.64 -17.17
CA ALA A 41 -19.88 -26.43 -17.72
C ALA A 41 -19.11 -25.66 -16.64
N HIS A 42 -19.63 -25.53 -15.42
CA HIS A 42 -18.93 -24.93 -14.29
C HIS A 42 -17.71 -25.75 -13.85
N SER A 43 -17.82 -27.07 -13.84
CA SER A 43 -16.71 -27.98 -13.51
C SER A 43 -15.60 -27.89 -14.56
N GLN A 44 -15.97 -27.84 -15.86
CA GLN A 44 -15.01 -27.69 -16.95
C GLN A 44 -14.31 -26.32 -16.90
N ALA A 45 -15.05 -25.24 -16.71
CA ALA A 45 -14.49 -23.90 -16.59
C ALA A 45 -13.54 -23.76 -15.40
N ALA A 46 -13.86 -24.40 -14.26
CA ALA A 46 -12.98 -24.44 -13.10
C ALA A 46 -11.70 -25.24 -13.37
N SER A 47 -11.81 -26.36 -14.09
CA SER A 47 -10.66 -27.17 -14.52
C SER A 47 -9.74 -26.41 -15.48
N ASP A 48 -10.32 -25.71 -16.45
CA ASP A 48 -9.56 -24.93 -17.45
C ASP A 48 -8.83 -23.76 -16.76
N LYS A 49 -9.48 -23.06 -15.84
CA LYS A 49 -8.87 -21.99 -15.02
C LYS A 49 -7.74 -22.51 -14.14
N ALA A 50 -7.89 -23.69 -13.55
CA ALA A 50 -6.83 -24.31 -12.76
C ALA A 50 -5.63 -24.72 -13.62
N ALA A 51 -5.87 -25.23 -14.84
CA ALA A 51 -4.80 -25.56 -15.79
C ALA A 51 -4.08 -24.32 -16.31
N GLU A 52 -4.79 -23.21 -16.54
CA GLU A 52 -4.22 -21.92 -16.90
C GLU A 52 -3.34 -21.38 -15.78
N LEU A 53 -3.85 -21.32 -14.55
CA LEU A 53 -3.09 -20.88 -13.36
C LEU A 53 -1.82 -21.72 -13.16
N ARG A 54 -1.90 -23.03 -13.40
CA ARG A 54 -0.72 -23.91 -13.30
C ARG A 54 0.34 -23.55 -14.35
N ARG A 55 -0.04 -23.28 -15.60
CA ARG A 55 0.91 -22.88 -16.65
C ARG A 55 1.57 -21.56 -16.32
N ASP A 56 0.78 -20.57 -15.89
CA ASP A 56 1.26 -19.25 -15.53
C ASP A 56 2.20 -19.31 -14.33
N ALA A 57 1.87 -20.12 -13.32
CA ALA A 57 2.72 -20.34 -12.16
C ALA A 57 4.07 -20.96 -12.55
N LEU A 58 4.10 -21.98 -13.41
CA LEU A 58 5.34 -22.59 -13.87
C LEU A 58 6.19 -21.58 -14.65
N ALA A 59 5.57 -20.82 -15.58
CA ALA A 59 6.24 -19.77 -16.32
C ALA A 59 6.82 -18.69 -15.41
N TYR A 60 6.08 -18.27 -14.39
CA TYR A 60 6.54 -17.29 -13.38
C TYR A 60 7.78 -17.78 -12.61
N HIS A 61 7.90 -19.08 -12.34
CA HIS A 61 9.07 -19.63 -11.63
C HIS A 61 10.28 -19.87 -12.54
N GLU A 62 10.05 -20.02 -13.85
CA GLU A 62 11.10 -20.32 -14.85
C GLU A 62 11.67 -19.04 -15.48
N PHE A 63 10.85 -18.02 -15.76
CA PHE A 63 11.22 -16.84 -16.51
C PHE A 63 11.14 -15.54 -15.70
N PRO A 64 11.99 -14.49 -16.05
CA PRO A 64 13.08 -14.48 -17.03
C PRO A 64 14.35 -15.22 -16.56
N LYS A 65 14.42 -15.59 -15.30
CA LYS A 65 15.45 -16.36 -14.63
C LYS A 65 14.79 -17.40 -13.74
N PRO A 66 15.31 -18.63 -13.65
CA PRO A 66 14.81 -19.61 -12.68
C PRO A 66 14.92 -19.10 -11.24
N GLY A 67 13.89 -19.39 -10.45
CA GLY A 67 13.81 -18.97 -9.05
C GLY A 67 13.33 -17.52 -8.87
N LYS A 68 13.18 -17.11 -7.61
CA LYS A 68 12.64 -15.80 -7.21
C LYS A 68 13.64 -14.93 -6.45
N LEU A 69 14.80 -15.47 -6.11
CA LEU A 69 15.82 -14.78 -5.32
C LEU A 69 17.08 -14.50 -6.15
N SER A 70 17.76 -13.41 -5.79
CA SER A 70 19.11 -13.10 -6.24
C SER A 70 19.88 -12.42 -5.09
N VAL A 71 21.18 -12.69 -4.99
CA VAL A 71 22.05 -12.02 -4.04
C VAL A 71 22.77 -10.87 -4.75
N ASN A 72 22.57 -9.64 -4.27
CA ASN A 72 23.14 -8.45 -4.85
C ASN A 72 24.06 -7.76 -3.84
N ALA A 73 25.20 -7.23 -4.32
CA ALA A 73 26.09 -6.41 -3.50
C ALA A 73 25.45 -5.05 -3.17
N THR A 74 25.53 -4.64 -1.91
CA THR A 74 25.05 -3.33 -1.43
C THR A 74 26.10 -2.22 -1.59
N LYS A 75 27.35 -2.58 -1.87
CA LYS A 75 28.49 -1.66 -2.05
C LYS A 75 29.03 -1.81 -3.47
N GLN A 76 29.44 -0.70 -4.05
CA GLN A 76 30.14 -0.71 -5.34
C GLN A 76 31.57 -1.19 -5.17
N MET A 77 32.12 -1.90 -6.17
CA MET A 77 33.50 -2.31 -6.25
C MET A 77 34.02 -2.03 -7.66
N ILE A 78 34.54 -0.82 -7.88
CA ILE A 78 34.89 -0.30 -9.22
C ILE A 78 36.40 -0.14 -9.37
N ASN A 79 37.12 0.05 -8.26
CA ASN A 79 38.56 0.37 -8.27
C ASN A 79 39.34 -0.37 -7.19
N GLN A 80 40.68 -0.22 -7.22
CA GLN A 80 41.60 -0.88 -6.28
C GLN A 80 41.36 -0.45 -4.82
N ARG A 81 40.90 0.78 -4.59
CA ARG A 81 40.61 1.28 -3.23
C ARG A 81 39.38 0.57 -2.69
N ASP A 82 38.31 0.39 -3.50
CA ASP A 82 37.11 -0.29 -3.09
C ASP A 82 37.41 -1.75 -2.73
N LEU A 83 38.28 -2.42 -3.52
CA LEU A 83 38.74 -3.77 -3.24
C LEU A 83 39.51 -3.84 -1.92
N ALA A 84 40.41 -2.86 -1.66
CA ALA A 84 41.16 -2.82 -0.41
C ALA A 84 40.28 -2.60 0.82
N LEU A 85 39.22 -1.81 0.71
CA LEU A 85 38.25 -1.56 1.78
C LEU A 85 37.31 -2.75 1.99
N ALA A 86 36.84 -3.36 0.91
CA ALA A 86 35.83 -4.43 0.97
C ALA A 86 36.42 -5.79 1.36
N TYR A 87 37.71 -6.04 1.05
CA TYR A 87 38.32 -7.33 1.27
C TYR A 87 39.66 -7.22 2.00
N SER A 88 40.79 -7.04 1.29
CA SER A 88 42.11 -7.02 1.93
C SER A 88 42.87 -5.75 1.61
N PRO A 89 43.40 -5.03 2.62
CA PRO A 89 43.48 -5.35 4.05
C PRO A 89 42.34 -4.78 4.91
N GLY A 90 41.48 -3.91 4.38
CA GLY A 90 40.52 -3.08 5.15
C GLY A 90 39.46 -3.88 5.92
N VAL A 91 39.10 -5.09 5.47
CA VAL A 91 38.09 -5.93 6.15
C VAL A 91 38.51 -6.30 7.57
N ALA A 92 39.82 -6.37 7.85
CA ALA A 92 40.36 -6.70 9.17
C ALA A 92 39.83 -5.75 10.26
N ALA A 93 39.70 -4.47 9.98
CA ALA A 93 39.18 -3.49 10.92
C ALA A 93 37.76 -3.83 11.40
N ALA A 94 36.86 -4.20 10.48
CA ALA A 94 35.51 -4.62 10.85
C ALA A 94 35.51 -5.93 11.68
N CYS A 95 36.40 -6.87 11.37
CA CYS A 95 36.54 -8.10 12.16
C CYS A 95 37.03 -7.82 13.58
N GLU A 96 38.01 -6.94 13.74
CA GLU A 96 38.57 -6.53 15.03
C GLU A 96 37.52 -5.86 15.91
N GLU A 97 36.70 -4.97 15.34
CA GLU A 97 35.58 -4.32 16.04
C GLU A 97 34.53 -5.33 16.51
N ILE A 98 34.21 -6.36 15.72
CA ILE A 98 33.25 -7.41 16.09
C ILE A 98 33.84 -8.32 17.17
N VAL A 99 35.16 -8.60 17.15
CA VAL A 99 35.84 -9.35 18.20
C VAL A 99 35.83 -8.59 19.51
N ALA A 100 36.03 -7.26 19.45
CA ALA A 100 36.00 -6.41 20.63
C ALA A 100 34.59 -6.30 21.26
N ASP A 101 33.56 -6.20 20.42
CA ASP A 101 32.15 -6.19 20.82
C ASP A 101 31.30 -6.91 19.77
N PRO A 102 30.76 -8.11 20.07
CA PRO A 102 29.91 -8.86 19.15
C PRO A 102 28.66 -8.11 18.66
N ALA A 103 28.18 -7.08 19.40
CA ALA A 103 27.06 -6.25 18.96
C ALA A 103 27.40 -5.47 17.67
N ASN A 104 28.66 -5.20 17.41
CA ASN A 104 29.11 -4.56 16.17
C ASN A 104 28.85 -5.40 14.90
N ALA A 105 28.53 -6.69 15.02
CA ALA A 105 28.08 -7.52 13.89
C ALA A 105 26.82 -6.94 13.23
N PHE A 106 25.91 -6.34 13.99
CA PHE A 106 24.71 -5.67 13.47
C PHE A 106 25.01 -4.34 12.76
N ARG A 107 26.17 -3.74 13.03
CA ARG A 107 26.58 -2.47 12.43
C ARG A 107 27.41 -2.67 11.16
N TYR A 108 28.28 -3.67 11.14
CA TYR A 108 29.28 -3.85 10.07
C TYR A 108 28.96 -5.00 9.13
N THR A 109 27.89 -5.77 9.37
CA THR A 109 27.45 -6.87 8.50
C THR A 109 25.97 -6.77 8.17
N ALA A 110 25.49 -7.61 7.24
CA ALA A 110 24.07 -7.71 6.88
C ALA A 110 23.23 -8.43 7.96
N ARG A 111 23.85 -9.00 9.01
CA ARG A 111 23.18 -9.82 10.02
C ARG A 111 21.96 -9.18 10.63
N GLY A 112 21.99 -7.88 10.87
CA GLY A 112 20.87 -7.13 11.48
C GLY A 112 19.59 -7.05 10.64
N ASN A 113 19.68 -7.36 9.34
CA ASN A 113 18.54 -7.33 8.41
C ASN A 113 18.36 -8.67 7.66
N LEU A 114 18.96 -9.76 8.14
CA LEU A 114 18.96 -11.05 7.47
C LEU A 114 18.24 -12.10 8.31
N VAL A 115 17.19 -12.72 7.75
CA VAL A 115 16.42 -13.81 8.36
C VAL A 115 16.68 -15.12 7.62
N GLY A 116 16.86 -16.21 8.38
CA GLY A 116 16.86 -17.56 7.84
C GLY A 116 15.43 -18.11 7.79
N VAL A 117 14.91 -18.41 6.60
CA VAL A 117 13.66 -19.17 6.43
C VAL A 117 14.04 -20.63 6.31
N ILE A 118 13.68 -21.43 7.31
CA ILE A 118 14.20 -22.79 7.46
C ILE A 118 13.06 -23.81 7.46
N THR A 119 13.23 -24.86 6.66
CA THR A 119 12.28 -25.96 6.54
C THR A 119 12.98 -27.31 6.41
N ASN A 120 12.28 -28.38 6.77
CA ASN A 120 12.63 -29.75 6.35
C ASN A 120 11.58 -30.35 5.40
N GLY A 121 10.60 -29.56 4.98
CA GLY A 121 9.61 -29.92 3.98
C GLY A 121 8.65 -31.03 4.37
N THR A 122 8.35 -31.17 5.68
CA THR A 122 7.51 -32.27 6.20
C THR A 122 6.02 -31.94 6.32
N ALA A 123 5.61 -30.67 6.12
CA ALA A 123 4.20 -30.24 6.20
C ALA A 123 3.87 -29.13 5.19
N VAL A 124 4.29 -29.27 3.93
CA VAL A 124 4.14 -28.23 2.91
C VAL A 124 2.69 -28.10 2.46
N LEU A 125 2.11 -26.93 2.63
CA LEU A 125 0.81 -26.40 2.14
C LEU A 125 -0.06 -27.39 1.35
N GLY A 126 -0.83 -28.25 2.02
CA GLY A 126 -1.77 -29.20 1.38
C GLY A 126 -1.11 -30.33 0.58
N LEU A 127 0.23 -30.34 0.46
CA LEU A 127 1.02 -31.38 -0.21
C LEU A 127 1.63 -32.38 0.77
N GLY A 128 1.74 -31.99 2.06
CA GLY A 128 2.29 -32.86 3.11
C GLY A 128 3.82 -32.97 3.09
N ASP A 129 4.33 -34.16 3.40
CA ASP A 129 5.77 -34.47 3.44
C ASP A 129 6.31 -34.69 2.01
N ILE A 130 6.65 -33.59 1.33
CA ILE A 130 7.26 -33.62 -0.02
C ILE A 130 8.78 -33.48 0.01
N GLY A 131 9.35 -33.27 1.19
CA GLY A 131 10.78 -33.14 1.42
C GLY A 131 11.36 -31.75 1.12
N PRO A 132 12.60 -31.51 1.58
CA PRO A 132 13.18 -30.16 1.56
C PRO A 132 13.39 -29.60 0.16
N LEU A 133 13.86 -30.42 -0.81
CA LEU A 133 14.11 -29.91 -2.17
C LEU A 133 12.84 -29.43 -2.87
N ALA A 134 11.73 -30.15 -2.71
CA ALA A 134 10.48 -29.77 -3.35
C ALA A 134 9.78 -28.61 -2.63
N SER A 135 10.14 -28.30 -1.38
CA SER A 135 9.62 -27.14 -0.63
C SER A 135 10.30 -25.82 -1.02
N LYS A 136 11.47 -25.87 -1.68
CA LYS A 136 12.24 -24.65 -2.04
C LYS A 136 11.43 -23.55 -2.73
N PRO A 137 10.53 -23.81 -3.70
CA PRO A 137 9.73 -22.75 -4.31
C PRO A 137 8.83 -21.99 -3.31
N VAL A 138 8.38 -22.67 -2.24
CA VAL A 138 7.59 -22.03 -1.18
C VAL A 138 8.48 -21.12 -0.34
N MET A 139 9.68 -21.59 0.04
CA MET A 139 10.64 -20.83 0.85
C MET A 139 11.15 -19.58 0.12
N GLU A 140 11.47 -19.69 -1.18
CA GLU A 140 11.75 -18.51 -2.01
C GLU A 140 10.56 -17.54 -2.07
N GLY A 141 9.34 -18.06 -2.11
CA GLY A 141 8.13 -17.23 -2.03
C GLY A 141 8.06 -16.46 -0.72
N LYS A 142 8.31 -17.11 0.39
CA LYS A 142 8.39 -16.51 1.74
C LYS A 142 9.43 -15.39 1.77
N ALA A 143 10.61 -15.62 1.21
CA ALA A 143 11.69 -14.64 1.13
C ALA A 143 11.30 -13.38 0.33
N VAL A 144 10.59 -13.54 -0.80
CA VAL A 144 10.05 -12.41 -1.58
C VAL A 144 9.06 -11.58 -0.75
N LEU A 145 8.22 -12.24 0.07
CA LEU A 145 7.26 -11.52 0.93
C LEU A 145 7.98 -10.73 2.03
N PHE A 146 9.00 -11.29 2.69
CA PHE A 146 9.84 -10.56 3.64
C PHE A 146 10.46 -9.32 3.02
N LYS A 147 11.08 -9.47 1.83
CA LYS A 147 11.70 -8.35 1.12
C LYS A 147 10.69 -7.29 0.69
N LYS A 148 9.57 -7.73 0.10
CA LYS A 148 8.54 -6.82 -0.45
C LYS A 148 7.85 -5.99 0.63
N PHE A 149 7.50 -6.61 1.77
CA PHE A 149 6.65 -5.99 2.77
C PHE A 149 7.40 -5.33 3.93
N ALA A 150 8.63 -5.81 4.22
CA ALA A 150 9.39 -5.31 5.36
C ALA A 150 10.86 -4.98 5.05
N ASP A 151 11.29 -5.07 3.78
CA ASP A 151 12.70 -4.89 3.34
C ASP A 151 13.72 -5.76 4.13
N ILE A 152 13.29 -6.93 4.52
CA ILE A 152 14.15 -7.92 5.18
C ILE A 152 14.75 -8.83 4.14
N ASP A 153 16.07 -9.00 4.20
CA ASP A 153 16.79 -9.96 3.37
C ASP A 153 16.64 -11.36 3.95
N VAL A 154 16.56 -12.37 3.08
CA VAL A 154 16.35 -13.76 3.50
C VAL A 154 17.29 -14.69 2.76
N PHE A 155 17.84 -15.65 3.50
CA PHE A 155 18.31 -16.90 2.93
C PHE A 155 17.31 -18.01 3.28
N ASP A 156 16.80 -18.70 2.26
CA ASP A 156 16.01 -19.91 2.41
C ASP A 156 16.94 -21.12 2.56
N ILE A 157 16.68 -21.95 3.58
CA ILE A 157 17.53 -23.08 3.93
C ILE A 157 16.68 -24.33 4.09
N GLU A 158 16.79 -25.21 3.13
CA GLU A 158 16.09 -26.48 3.09
C GLU A 158 16.99 -27.59 3.66
N ILE A 159 16.64 -28.12 4.85
CA ILE A 159 17.46 -29.08 5.59
C ILE A 159 16.94 -30.51 5.38
N ASN A 160 17.76 -31.36 4.81
CA ASN A 160 17.44 -32.79 4.64
C ASN A 160 17.73 -33.59 5.92
N GLU A 161 17.02 -33.30 7.01
CA GLU A 161 17.09 -34.02 8.29
C GLU A 161 15.68 -34.13 8.89
N LYS A 162 15.34 -35.37 9.33
CA LYS A 162 14.06 -35.65 9.99
C LYS A 162 14.21 -35.97 11.48
N ASP A 163 15.43 -36.22 11.95
CA ASP A 163 15.73 -36.33 13.38
C ASP A 163 15.66 -34.92 13.99
N VAL A 164 14.74 -34.73 14.90
CA VAL A 164 14.44 -33.42 15.46
C VAL A 164 15.59 -32.83 16.29
N ASP A 165 16.36 -33.65 16.99
CA ASP A 165 17.51 -33.18 17.78
C ASP A 165 18.65 -32.70 16.87
N LYS A 166 18.93 -33.46 15.80
CA LYS A 166 19.92 -33.04 14.80
C LYS A 166 19.45 -31.78 14.04
N LEU A 167 18.17 -31.70 13.71
CA LEU A 167 17.60 -30.51 13.08
C LEU A 167 17.80 -29.28 13.97
N VAL A 168 17.53 -29.39 15.26
CA VAL A 168 17.78 -28.33 16.25
C VAL A 168 19.27 -27.98 16.30
N ASP A 169 20.18 -28.96 16.30
CA ASP A 169 21.64 -28.73 16.34
C ASP A 169 22.11 -27.97 15.09
N ILE A 170 21.63 -28.35 13.90
CA ILE A 170 21.96 -27.70 12.62
C ILE A 170 21.48 -26.26 12.64
N ILE A 171 20.22 -26.03 13.00
CA ILE A 171 19.62 -24.68 12.99
C ILE A 171 20.32 -23.79 14.02
N ALA A 172 20.57 -24.28 15.23
CA ALA A 172 21.24 -23.48 16.27
C ALA A 172 22.66 -23.07 15.85
N ALA A 173 23.38 -23.92 15.10
CA ALA A 173 24.71 -23.59 14.59
C ALA A 173 24.72 -22.46 13.55
N LEU A 174 23.58 -22.12 12.93
CA LEU A 174 23.43 -21.01 11.96
C LEU A 174 23.24 -19.64 12.62
N GLU A 175 23.04 -19.57 13.94
CA GLU A 175 22.77 -18.31 14.66
C GLU A 175 23.73 -17.16 14.29
N PRO A 176 25.05 -17.35 14.14
CA PRO A 176 25.97 -16.25 13.82
C PRO A 176 25.65 -15.54 12.50
N THR A 177 25.00 -16.22 11.56
CA THR A 177 24.66 -15.67 10.24
C THR A 177 23.45 -14.75 10.28
N PHE A 178 22.47 -15.04 11.13
CA PHE A 178 21.13 -14.44 11.06
C PHE A 178 20.82 -13.48 12.22
N GLY A 179 19.94 -12.53 11.95
CA GLY A 179 19.27 -11.70 12.95
C GLY A 179 18.00 -12.33 13.53
N GLY A 180 17.44 -13.33 12.84
CA GLY A 180 16.26 -14.08 13.26
C GLY A 180 16.04 -15.33 12.41
N ILE A 181 15.24 -16.27 12.91
CA ILE A 181 14.89 -17.52 12.23
C ILE A 181 13.36 -17.62 12.11
N ASN A 182 12.90 -17.81 10.88
CA ASN A 182 11.54 -18.22 10.57
C ASN A 182 11.51 -19.71 10.26
N LEU A 183 10.82 -20.48 11.09
CA LEU A 183 10.55 -21.89 10.83
C LEU A 183 9.29 -22.03 9.98
N GLU A 184 9.34 -22.89 8.96
CA GLU A 184 8.27 -23.04 7.99
C GLU A 184 8.05 -24.50 7.63
N ASP A 185 6.79 -24.92 7.48
CA ASP A 185 6.40 -26.22 6.95
C ASP A 185 7.04 -27.44 7.68
N ILE A 186 7.25 -27.34 9.00
CA ILE A 186 7.68 -28.44 9.86
C ILE A 186 6.44 -29.06 10.51
N LYS A 187 6.25 -30.37 10.36
CA LYS A 187 5.04 -31.07 10.83
C LYS A 187 4.88 -31.08 12.35
N ALA A 188 3.63 -31.07 12.82
CA ALA A 188 3.32 -31.40 14.21
C ALA A 188 3.47 -32.91 14.47
N PRO A 189 3.91 -33.32 15.68
CA PRO A 189 4.25 -32.52 16.84
C PRO A 189 5.70 -32.00 16.85
N ASP A 190 6.52 -32.40 15.86
CA ASP A 190 7.94 -32.07 15.78
C ASP A 190 8.21 -30.56 15.85
N CYS A 191 7.37 -29.75 15.19
CA CYS A 191 7.49 -28.29 15.17
C CYS A 191 7.47 -27.65 16.56
N PHE A 192 6.67 -28.17 17.51
CA PHE A 192 6.59 -27.65 18.88
C PHE A 192 7.89 -27.88 19.62
N TYR A 193 8.47 -29.06 19.45
CA TYR A 193 9.75 -29.45 20.09
C TYR A 193 10.90 -28.62 19.52
N VAL A 194 11.00 -28.55 18.19
CA VAL A 194 12.06 -27.83 17.49
C VAL A 194 12.07 -26.36 17.89
N GLU A 195 10.93 -25.69 17.82
CA GLU A 195 10.82 -24.26 18.15
C GLU A 195 11.20 -24.00 19.61
N ARG A 196 10.64 -24.77 20.56
CA ARG A 196 10.92 -24.63 21.99
C ARG A 196 12.42 -24.80 22.28
N LYS A 197 13.07 -25.81 21.69
CA LYS A 197 14.51 -26.06 21.87
C LYS A 197 15.39 -24.97 21.27
N LEU A 198 15.00 -24.42 20.12
CA LEU A 198 15.73 -23.31 19.52
C LEU A 198 15.57 -22.02 20.32
N ARG A 199 14.37 -21.72 20.83
CA ARG A 199 14.14 -20.55 21.71
C ARG A 199 14.93 -20.63 23.01
N GLU A 200 15.15 -21.85 23.56
CA GLU A 200 16.00 -22.07 24.75
C GLU A 200 17.50 -21.83 24.46
N ARG A 201 17.97 -22.13 23.25
CA ARG A 201 19.38 -22.14 22.87
C ARG A 201 19.88 -20.88 22.19
N MET A 202 19.05 -20.27 21.36
CA MET A 202 19.42 -19.12 20.53
C MET A 202 19.12 -17.79 21.21
N LYS A 203 19.91 -16.77 20.86
CA LYS A 203 19.79 -15.39 21.36
C LYS A 203 19.25 -14.44 20.30
N ILE A 204 18.56 -14.98 19.30
CA ILE A 204 17.87 -14.25 18.23
C ILE A 204 16.42 -14.73 18.15
N PRO A 205 15.48 -13.94 17.61
CA PRO A 205 14.09 -14.36 17.44
C PRO A 205 13.99 -15.66 16.66
N VAL A 206 13.27 -16.64 17.22
CA VAL A 206 12.84 -17.85 16.53
C VAL A 206 11.31 -17.84 16.52
N PHE A 207 10.72 -18.01 15.34
CA PHE A 207 9.29 -17.88 15.13
C PHE A 207 8.80 -18.89 14.10
N HIS A 208 7.84 -19.72 14.47
CA HIS A 208 7.24 -20.70 13.56
C HIS A 208 5.98 -20.08 12.96
N ASP A 209 6.02 -19.71 11.68
CA ASP A 209 4.95 -18.92 11.06
C ASP A 209 3.62 -19.67 10.98
N ASP A 210 3.63 -20.97 10.66
CA ASP A 210 2.39 -21.78 10.61
C ASP A 210 1.66 -21.86 11.96
N GLN A 211 2.39 -21.71 13.06
CA GLN A 211 1.83 -21.67 14.41
C GLN A 211 1.39 -20.24 14.75
N HIS A 212 2.37 -19.36 14.91
CA HIS A 212 2.17 -18.06 15.52
C HIS A 212 1.65 -17.02 14.52
N GLY A 213 2.08 -17.05 13.25
CA GLY A 213 1.56 -16.16 12.22
C GLY A 213 0.07 -16.37 11.98
N THR A 214 -0.35 -17.63 11.88
CA THR A 214 -1.77 -17.98 11.77
C THR A 214 -2.56 -17.56 13.02
N ALA A 215 -2.02 -17.84 14.22
CA ALA A 215 -2.68 -17.49 15.47
C ALA A 215 -2.90 -15.98 15.63
N ILE A 216 -1.90 -15.17 15.30
CA ILE A 216 -1.98 -13.70 15.39
C ILE A 216 -3.06 -13.14 14.45
N VAL A 217 -3.09 -13.59 13.19
CA VAL A 217 -4.09 -13.12 12.22
C VAL A 217 -5.50 -13.58 12.59
N VAL A 218 -5.66 -14.83 13.03
CA VAL A 218 -6.93 -15.36 13.54
C VAL A 218 -7.36 -14.59 14.79
N GLY A 219 -6.45 -14.33 15.72
CA GLY A 219 -6.73 -13.54 16.92
C GLY A 219 -7.30 -12.15 16.59
N ALA A 220 -6.67 -11.44 15.66
CA ALA A 220 -7.15 -10.13 15.20
C ALA A 220 -8.54 -10.22 14.53
N ALA A 221 -8.75 -11.22 13.68
CA ALA A 221 -10.02 -11.42 13.02
C ALA A 221 -11.15 -11.78 14.00
N VAL A 222 -10.86 -12.61 15.01
CA VAL A 222 -11.82 -12.97 16.07
C VAL A 222 -12.18 -11.76 16.91
N LEU A 223 -11.20 -10.97 17.38
CA LEU A 223 -11.48 -9.74 18.15
C LEU A 223 -12.41 -8.79 17.39
N ASN A 224 -12.14 -8.59 16.12
CA ASN A 224 -12.95 -7.72 15.27
C ASN A 224 -14.32 -8.31 14.96
N ALA A 225 -14.42 -9.61 14.73
CA ALA A 225 -15.70 -10.28 14.53
C ALA A 225 -16.59 -10.17 15.79
N LEU A 226 -16.01 -10.40 16.98
CA LEU A 226 -16.69 -10.21 18.27
C LEU A 226 -17.20 -8.77 18.44
N LYS A 227 -16.40 -7.79 18.06
CA LYS A 227 -16.81 -6.38 18.09
C LYS A 227 -17.98 -6.11 17.15
N VAL A 228 -17.99 -6.68 15.94
CA VAL A 228 -19.06 -6.50 14.95
C VAL A 228 -20.38 -7.11 15.46
N VAL A 229 -20.30 -8.29 16.09
CA VAL A 229 -21.52 -8.97 16.60
C VAL A 229 -21.91 -8.58 18.03
N GLY A 230 -21.09 -7.79 18.74
CA GLY A 230 -21.36 -7.33 20.10
C GLY A 230 -21.24 -8.42 21.16
N LYS A 231 -20.36 -9.43 20.97
CA LYS A 231 -20.16 -10.53 21.94
C LYS A 231 -18.85 -10.37 22.71
N ASP A 232 -18.84 -10.82 23.98
CA ASP A 232 -17.67 -10.82 24.85
C ASP A 232 -16.87 -12.12 24.69
N ILE A 233 -15.56 -12.01 24.48
CA ILE A 233 -14.65 -13.15 24.25
C ILE A 233 -14.68 -14.15 25.44
N SER A 234 -14.88 -13.70 26.66
CA SER A 234 -14.93 -14.56 27.85
C SER A 234 -16.17 -15.46 27.93
N GLN A 235 -17.23 -15.11 27.18
CA GLN A 235 -18.52 -15.78 27.23
C GLN A 235 -18.80 -16.68 26.02
N VAL A 236 -18.08 -16.51 24.90
CA VAL A 236 -18.36 -17.26 23.66
C VAL A 236 -17.89 -18.68 23.73
N LYS A 237 -18.64 -19.57 23.06
CA LYS A 237 -18.29 -20.98 22.85
C LYS A 237 -17.57 -21.12 21.50
N LEU A 238 -16.36 -21.68 21.54
CA LEU A 238 -15.57 -21.98 20.35
C LEU A 238 -15.47 -23.48 20.10
N VAL A 239 -15.76 -23.90 18.86
CA VAL A 239 -15.55 -25.26 18.39
C VAL A 239 -14.45 -25.25 17.31
N ALA A 240 -13.36 -25.98 17.56
CA ALA A 240 -12.27 -26.14 16.62
C ALA A 240 -12.33 -27.50 15.90
N SER A 241 -12.22 -27.49 14.58
CA SER A 241 -11.97 -28.67 13.76
C SER A 241 -10.51 -28.68 13.32
N GLY A 242 -9.76 -29.64 13.80
CA GLY A 242 -8.31 -29.70 13.69
C GLY A 242 -7.64 -29.50 15.05
N ALA A 243 -6.59 -30.29 15.33
CA ALA A 243 -5.77 -30.21 16.52
C ALA A 243 -4.27 -30.30 16.18
N GLY A 244 -3.89 -29.72 15.04
CA GLY A 244 -2.51 -29.59 14.60
C GLY A 244 -1.85 -28.29 15.09
N ALA A 245 -0.66 -27.99 14.57
CA ALA A 245 0.18 -26.85 14.97
C ALA A 245 -0.60 -25.51 14.98
N ALA A 246 -1.20 -25.15 13.88
CA ALA A 246 -1.93 -23.90 13.75
C ALA A 246 -3.16 -23.82 14.68
N ALA A 247 -3.91 -24.91 14.81
CA ALA A 247 -5.12 -24.93 15.65
C ALA A 247 -4.76 -24.71 17.12
N LEU A 248 -3.82 -25.48 17.65
CA LEU A 248 -3.40 -25.35 19.07
C LEU A 248 -2.78 -24.01 19.38
N ALA A 249 -2.00 -23.44 18.47
CA ALA A 249 -1.43 -22.10 18.60
C ALA A 249 -2.55 -21.03 18.62
N CYS A 250 -3.53 -21.09 17.70
CA CYS A 250 -4.70 -20.18 17.70
C CYS A 250 -5.47 -20.25 19.03
N LEU A 251 -5.77 -21.45 19.50
CA LEU A 251 -6.50 -21.63 20.76
C LEU A 251 -5.73 -21.10 21.95
N SER A 252 -4.41 -21.35 22.03
CA SER A 252 -3.54 -20.86 23.09
C SER A 252 -3.49 -19.33 23.11
N LEU A 253 -3.38 -18.69 21.95
CA LEU A 253 -3.39 -17.22 21.83
C LEU A 253 -4.78 -16.64 22.19
N LEU A 254 -5.87 -17.24 21.75
CA LEU A 254 -7.22 -16.82 22.11
C LEU A 254 -7.47 -16.90 23.62
N VAL A 255 -6.91 -17.91 24.30
CA VAL A 255 -6.95 -17.99 25.78
C VAL A 255 -6.22 -16.80 26.41
N LYS A 256 -5.03 -16.43 25.89
CA LYS A 256 -4.29 -15.25 26.36
C LYS A 256 -5.06 -13.94 26.11
N LEU A 257 -5.89 -13.90 25.06
CA LEU A 257 -6.77 -12.78 24.73
C LEU A 257 -8.08 -12.75 25.56
N GLY A 258 -8.33 -13.78 26.40
CA GLY A 258 -9.45 -13.79 27.34
C GLY A 258 -10.49 -14.92 27.14
N LEU A 259 -10.35 -15.73 26.10
CA LEU A 259 -11.25 -16.86 25.87
C LEU A 259 -11.09 -17.93 26.97
N GLN A 260 -12.20 -18.35 27.56
CA GLN A 260 -12.15 -19.33 28.66
C GLN A 260 -11.93 -20.74 28.10
N ARG A 261 -10.92 -21.48 28.60
CA ARG A 261 -10.64 -22.87 28.16
C ARG A 261 -11.83 -23.80 28.25
N ARG A 262 -12.67 -23.64 29.28
CA ARG A 262 -13.91 -24.44 29.46
C ARG A 262 -14.93 -24.25 28.32
N ASN A 263 -14.81 -23.18 27.55
CA ASN A 263 -15.69 -22.87 26.42
C ASN A 263 -15.11 -23.32 25.08
N ILE A 264 -13.93 -23.96 25.09
CA ILE A 264 -13.24 -24.42 23.87
C ILE A 264 -13.46 -25.93 23.69
N TRP A 265 -13.94 -26.31 22.53
CA TRP A 265 -14.15 -27.71 22.12
C TRP A 265 -13.25 -27.99 20.92
N VAL A 266 -12.38 -28.98 21.04
CA VAL A 266 -11.44 -29.38 20.00
C VAL A 266 -11.84 -30.73 19.43
N THR A 267 -11.79 -30.87 18.11
CA THR A 267 -12.02 -32.13 17.41
C THR A 267 -10.89 -32.40 16.43
N ASP A 268 -10.53 -33.68 16.28
CA ASP A 268 -9.57 -34.15 15.29
C ASP A 268 -10.09 -35.43 14.59
N LEU A 269 -9.21 -36.19 13.92
CA LEU A 269 -9.58 -37.41 13.21
C LEU A 269 -10.22 -38.47 14.13
N ALA A 270 -9.85 -38.52 15.42
CA ALA A 270 -10.43 -39.42 16.41
C ALA A 270 -11.66 -38.79 17.14
N GLY A 271 -12.17 -37.64 16.67
CA GLY A 271 -13.31 -36.94 17.25
C GLY A 271 -12.94 -35.91 18.32
N VAL A 272 -13.84 -35.74 19.30
CA VAL A 272 -13.66 -34.72 20.36
C VAL A 272 -12.44 -35.04 21.23
N VAL A 273 -11.69 -34.02 21.58
CA VAL A 273 -10.60 -34.11 22.57
C VAL A 273 -11.22 -34.07 23.97
N TYR A 274 -11.27 -35.21 24.65
CA TYR A 274 -11.85 -35.36 25.98
C TYR A 274 -10.89 -35.92 27.00
N GLU A 275 -11.15 -35.69 28.27
CA GLU A 275 -10.32 -36.18 29.37
C GLU A 275 -10.30 -37.71 29.41
N GLY A 276 -9.12 -38.31 29.48
CA GLY A 276 -8.92 -39.74 29.45
C GLY A 276 -8.84 -40.37 28.06
N ARG A 277 -8.95 -39.60 26.96
CA ARG A 277 -8.67 -40.07 25.62
C ARG A 277 -7.18 -40.34 25.46
N THR A 278 -6.83 -41.51 24.85
CA THR A 278 -5.45 -41.89 24.59
C THR A 278 -5.07 -41.87 23.11
N GLU A 279 -6.05 -42.01 22.21
CA GLU A 279 -5.84 -42.04 20.78
C GLU A 279 -5.50 -40.66 20.24
N LEU A 280 -4.40 -40.54 19.46
CA LEU A 280 -3.93 -39.27 18.84
C LEU A 280 -3.77 -38.11 19.84
N MET A 281 -3.32 -38.41 21.06
CA MET A 281 -3.09 -37.41 22.13
C MET A 281 -1.61 -37.09 22.27
N ASP A 282 -1.34 -35.82 22.58
CA ASP A 282 -0.08 -35.25 23.00
C ASP A 282 -0.28 -34.27 24.16
N ALA A 283 0.79 -33.72 24.72
CA ALA A 283 0.73 -32.84 25.89
C ALA A 283 0.05 -31.50 25.58
N ASP A 284 0.25 -30.96 24.39
CA ASP A 284 -0.31 -29.66 23.98
C ASP A 284 -1.81 -29.77 23.70
N LYS A 285 -2.23 -30.87 23.10
CA LYS A 285 -3.63 -31.19 22.86
C LYS A 285 -4.39 -31.47 24.17
N ALA A 286 -3.74 -32.13 25.12
CA ALA A 286 -4.34 -32.44 26.44
C ALA A 286 -4.76 -31.19 27.24
N LEU A 287 -4.15 -30.05 26.98
CA LEU A 287 -4.52 -28.76 27.60
C LEU A 287 -5.97 -28.34 27.28
N PHE A 288 -6.56 -28.85 26.20
CA PHE A 288 -7.91 -28.52 25.75
C PHE A 288 -8.90 -29.66 25.92
N ALA A 289 -8.53 -30.74 26.63
CA ALA A 289 -9.42 -31.87 26.89
C ALA A 289 -10.60 -31.43 27.79
N GLN A 290 -11.82 -31.82 27.38
CA GLN A 290 -13.05 -31.52 28.12
C GLN A 290 -13.59 -32.74 28.83
N VAL A 291 -14.20 -32.55 30.00
CA VAL A 291 -14.98 -33.62 30.70
C VAL A 291 -16.34 -33.73 30.00
N THR A 292 -16.51 -34.67 29.10
CA THR A 292 -17.71 -34.75 28.27
C THR A 292 -17.98 -36.16 27.73
N PRO A 293 -19.25 -36.57 27.56
CA PRO A 293 -19.62 -37.79 26.82
C PRO A 293 -19.65 -37.57 25.29
N LEU A 294 -19.54 -36.33 24.80
CA LEU A 294 -19.61 -36.02 23.38
C LEU A 294 -18.38 -36.54 22.64
N ARG A 295 -18.53 -37.02 21.40
CA ARG A 295 -17.43 -37.67 20.64
C ARG A 295 -17.24 -37.14 19.23
N THR A 296 -18.22 -36.43 18.65
CA THR A 296 -18.18 -35.99 17.26
C THR A 296 -18.29 -34.45 17.13
N LEU A 297 -17.79 -33.92 16.02
CA LEU A 297 -17.93 -32.49 15.69
C LEU A 297 -19.41 -32.04 15.76
N ALA A 298 -20.31 -32.80 15.14
CA ALA A 298 -21.74 -32.49 15.13
C ALA A 298 -22.34 -32.36 16.54
N GLN A 299 -21.90 -33.20 17.49
CA GLN A 299 -22.42 -33.17 18.87
C GLN A 299 -21.96 -31.93 19.65
N VAL A 300 -20.84 -31.30 19.29
CA VAL A 300 -20.28 -30.12 20.01
C VAL A 300 -20.70 -28.79 19.35
N MET A 301 -21.22 -28.81 18.11
CA MET A 301 -21.65 -27.60 17.38
C MET A 301 -22.82 -26.85 17.98
N PRO A 302 -23.84 -27.49 18.59
CA PRO A 302 -24.98 -26.75 19.12
C PRO A 302 -24.59 -25.61 20.05
N GLY A 303 -25.10 -24.41 19.76
CA GLY A 303 -24.80 -23.18 20.52
C GLY A 303 -23.37 -22.64 20.38
N ALA A 304 -22.59 -23.09 19.42
CA ALA A 304 -21.25 -22.54 19.16
C ALA A 304 -21.36 -21.13 18.57
N ASP A 305 -20.64 -20.19 19.14
CA ASP A 305 -20.49 -18.82 18.63
C ASP A 305 -19.43 -18.76 17.54
N ILE A 306 -18.34 -19.50 17.72
CA ILE A 306 -17.19 -19.53 16.81
C ILE A 306 -16.94 -20.95 16.34
N PHE A 307 -16.83 -21.15 15.03
CA PHE A 307 -16.23 -22.31 14.41
C PHE A 307 -14.84 -21.94 13.88
N LEU A 308 -13.81 -22.67 14.31
CA LEU A 308 -12.43 -22.51 13.83
C LEU A 308 -11.99 -23.80 13.11
N GLY A 309 -12.00 -23.76 11.79
CA GLY A 309 -11.59 -24.86 10.92
C GLY A 309 -10.12 -24.72 10.50
N LEU A 310 -9.30 -25.68 10.89
CA LEU A 310 -7.88 -25.83 10.50
C LEU A 310 -7.59 -27.32 10.24
N SER A 311 -8.45 -27.96 9.45
CA SER A 311 -8.47 -29.41 9.25
C SER A 311 -8.52 -29.81 7.77
N ALA A 312 -9.70 -30.15 7.26
CA ALA A 312 -9.89 -30.63 5.89
C ALA A 312 -11.17 -30.08 5.27
N GLY A 313 -11.15 -29.97 3.94
CA GLY A 313 -12.28 -29.44 3.20
C GLY A 313 -13.57 -30.25 3.39
N GLY A 314 -14.69 -29.54 3.52
CA GLY A 314 -16.03 -30.14 3.56
C GLY A 314 -16.41 -30.88 4.84
N VAL A 315 -15.65 -30.73 5.94
CA VAL A 315 -16.00 -31.39 7.22
C VAL A 315 -17.16 -30.72 7.94
N LEU A 316 -17.35 -29.41 7.75
CA LEU A 316 -18.46 -28.67 8.34
C LEU A 316 -19.68 -28.79 7.44
N LYS A 317 -20.75 -29.46 7.94
CA LYS A 317 -21.98 -29.71 7.17
C LYS A 317 -23.00 -28.60 7.41
N PRO A 318 -23.90 -28.33 6.42
CA PRO A 318 -24.94 -27.32 6.55
C PRO A 318 -25.83 -27.50 7.79
N GLU A 319 -26.14 -28.75 8.14
CA GLU A 319 -26.97 -29.08 9.30
C GLU A 319 -26.33 -28.62 10.62
N MET A 320 -25.00 -28.70 10.73
CA MET A 320 -24.26 -28.27 11.92
C MET A 320 -24.32 -26.73 12.09
N LEU A 321 -24.39 -25.96 10.98
CA LEU A 321 -24.50 -24.52 11.03
C LEU A 321 -25.82 -24.02 11.60
N SER A 322 -26.92 -24.75 11.31
CA SER A 322 -28.25 -24.38 11.79
C SER A 322 -28.34 -24.36 13.33
N GLU A 323 -27.51 -25.17 13.99
CA GLU A 323 -27.49 -25.33 15.44
C GLU A 323 -26.56 -24.36 16.17
N MET A 324 -25.77 -23.57 15.42
CA MET A 324 -24.90 -22.55 15.99
C MET A 324 -25.70 -21.39 16.63
N ALA A 325 -25.06 -20.65 17.52
CA ALA A 325 -25.62 -19.46 18.14
C ALA A 325 -26.03 -18.40 17.09
N THR A 326 -26.75 -17.36 17.51
CA THR A 326 -27.08 -16.21 16.65
C THR A 326 -25.81 -15.46 16.25
N HIS A 327 -25.76 -14.95 15.01
CA HIS A 327 -24.58 -14.27 14.44
C HIS A 327 -23.29 -15.08 14.64
N PRO A 328 -23.21 -16.32 14.09
CA PRO A 328 -22.04 -17.16 14.27
C PRO A 328 -20.85 -16.65 13.45
N MET A 329 -19.67 -16.89 13.93
CA MET A 329 -18.40 -16.55 13.29
C MET A 329 -17.74 -17.84 12.79
N ILE A 330 -17.54 -17.96 11.49
CA ILE A 330 -17.08 -19.18 10.83
C ILE A 330 -15.73 -18.90 10.15
N PHE A 331 -14.68 -19.40 10.75
CA PHE A 331 -13.32 -19.36 10.22
C PHE A 331 -13.01 -20.71 9.56
N ALA A 332 -13.27 -20.84 8.27
CA ALA A 332 -13.02 -22.07 7.49
C ALA A 332 -11.71 -21.93 6.72
N LEU A 333 -10.60 -22.28 7.36
CA LEU A 333 -9.25 -21.91 6.94
C LEU A 333 -8.49 -23.04 6.21
N ALA A 334 -9.06 -24.23 6.04
CA ALA A 334 -8.43 -25.31 5.29
C ALA A 334 -8.14 -24.91 3.84
N ASN A 335 -6.96 -25.30 3.34
CA ASN A 335 -6.51 -25.05 1.98
C ASN A 335 -6.23 -26.38 1.24
N PRO A 336 -6.55 -26.48 -0.08
CA PRO A 336 -7.15 -25.45 -0.96
C PRO A 336 -8.68 -25.34 -0.84
N THR A 337 -9.33 -26.31 -0.21
CA THR A 337 -10.79 -26.36 -0.03
C THR A 337 -11.11 -26.08 1.44
N PRO A 338 -11.94 -25.06 1.75
CA PRO A 338 -12.32 -24.76 3.13
C PRO A 338 -13.26 -25.85 3.71
N GLU A 339 -13.39 -25.90 5.02
CA GLU A 339 -14.27 -26.83 5.75
C GLU A 339 -15.73 -26.72 5.31
N ILE A 340 -16.15 -25.54 4.88
CA ILE A 340 -17.40 -25.27 4.17
C ILE A 340 -17.19 -24.13 3.17
N LEU A 341 -17.82 -24.21 2.01
CA LEU A 341 -17.79 -23.11 1.04
C LEU A 341 -18.58 -21.91 1.58
N PRO A 342 -18.04 -20.68 1.51
CA PRO A 342 -18.73 -19.49 2.01
C PRO A 342 -20.12 -19.28 1.44
N ASP A 343 -20.32 -19.53 0.16
CA ASP A 343 -21.63 -19.39 -0.48
C ASP A 343 -22.68 -20.34 0.13
N LEU A 344 -22.28 -21.58 0.41
CA LEU A 344 -23.15 -22.55 1.07
C LEU A 344 -23.43 -22.17 2.53
N ALA A 345 -22.42 -21.68 3.24
CA ALA A 345 -22.58 -21.21 4.61
C ALA A 345 -23.54 -20.02 4.69
N LYS A 346 -23.45 -19.06 3.77
CA LYS A 346 -24.36 -17.88 3.70
C LYS A 346 -25.79 -18.27 3.31
N GLN A 347 -25.98 -19.31 2.49
CA GLN A 347 -27.34 -19.82 2.19
C GLN A 347 -28.04 -20.37 3.43
N VAL A 348 -27.31 -21.05 4.33
CA VAL A 348 -27.85 -21.63 5.55
C VAL A 348 -27.94 -20.58 6.68
N ARG A 349 -26.93 -19.74 6.81
CA ARG A 349 -26.80 -18.71 7.87
C ARG A 349 -26.42 -17.37 7.25
N PRO A 350 -27.39 -16.60 6.73
CA PRO A 350 -27.15 -15.27 6.17
C PRO A 350 -26.54 -14.30 7.17
N ASP A 351 -26.80 -14.51 8.47
CA ASP A 351 -26.29 -13.73 9.60
C ASP A 351 -24.84 -14.08 10.00
N ALA A 352 -24.24 -15.11 9.40
CA ALA A 352 -22.88 -15.54 9.75
C ALA A 352 -21.81 -14.57 9.23
N ILE A 353 -20.78 -14.34 10.05
CA ILE A 353 -19.52 -13.76 9.59
C ILE A 353 -18.61 -14.89 9.10
N LEU A 354 -18.00 -14.70 7.92
CA LEU A 354 -17.16 -15.71 7.29
C LEU A 354 -15.75 -15.21 7.06
N ALA A 355 -14.76 -16.07 7.32
CA ALA A 355 -13.37 -15.88 6.99
C ALA A 355 -12.78 -17.17 6.41
N THR A 356 -11.87 -17.06 5.45
CA THR A 356 -11.23 -18.20 4.79
C THR A 356 -9.74 -17.95 4.56
N GLY A 357 -8.96 -18.98 4.21
CA GLY A 357 -7.59 -18.83 3.71
C GLY A 357 -7.50 -18.36 2.25
N ARG A 358 -8.61 -18.28 1.51
CA ARG A 358 -8.65 -18.02 0.06
C ARG A 358 -8.69 -16.54 -0.26
N THR A 359 -8.04 -16.16 -1.37
CA THR A 359 -7.98 -14.76 -1.86
C THR A 359 -9.27 -14.28 -2.53
N ASP A 360 -10.11 -15.22 -2.99
CA ASP A 360 -11.35 -14.95 -3.73
C ASP A 360 -12.57 -14.70 -2.84
N TYR A 361 -12.41 -14.74 -1.51
CA TYR A 361 -13.45 -14.45 -0.53
C TYR A 361 -13.06 -13.30 0.40
N PRO A 362 -14.05 -12.64 1.04
CA PRO A 362 -13.82 -11.67 2.10
C PRO A 362 -13.04 -12.26 3.29
N ASN A 363 -12.41 -11.39 4.08
CA ASN A 363 -11.71 -11.77 5.32
C ASN A 363 -10.68 -12.89 5.11
N GLN A 364 -9.80 -12.74 4.10
CA GLN A 364 -8.74 -13.70 3.88
C GLN A 364 -7.76 -13.73 5.06
N VAL A 365 -7.69 -14.84 5.77
CA VAL A 365 -6.67 -15.09 6.79
C VAL A 365 -5.39 -15.55 6.09
N ASN A 366 -4.34 -14.71 6.18
CA ASN A 366 -3.05 -14.96 5.55
C ASN A 366 -1.92 -14.47 6.45
N ASN A 367 -0.96 -15.33 6.73
CA ASN A 367 0.18 -15.05 7.63
C ASN A 367 1.03 -13.85 7.19
N VAL A 368 1.00 -13.48 5.91
CA VAL A 368 1.70 -12.28 5.39
C VAL A 368 1.28 -10.99 6.08
N LEU A 369 0.11 -10.97 6.73
CA LEU A 369 -0.32 -9.83 7.53
C LEU A 369 0.49 -9.67 8.84
N CYS A 370 1.28 -10.66 9.23
CA CYS A 370 2.01 -10.69 10.50
C CYS A 370 3.52 -10.82 10.32
N PHE A 371 4.01 -11.94 9.73
CA PHE A 371 5.41 -12.35 9.88
C PHE A 371 6.43 -11.31 9.38
N PRO A 372 6.23 -10.56 8.28
CA PRO A 372 7.24 -9.59 7.85
C PRO A 372 7.44 -8.48 8.88
N TYR A 373 6.35 -8.08 9.51
CA TYR A 373 6.31 -6.90 10.38
C TYR A 373 6.70 -7.22 11.82
N ILE A 374 6.38 -8.43 12.33
CA ILE A 374 6.85 -8.88 13.65
C ILE A 374 8.37 -9.04 13.63
N PHE A 375 8.94 -9.60 12.55
CA PHE A 375 10.38 -9.66 12.36
C PHE A 375 11.00 -8.27 12.20
N ARG A 376 10.36 -7.34 11.48
CA ARG A 376 10.86 -5.97 11.38
C ARG A 376 10.98 -5.30 12.75
N GLY A 377 9.94 -5.38 13.58
CA GLY A 377 9.98 -4.85 14.94
C GLY A 377 11.03 -5.52 15.82
N ALA A 378 11.11 -6.85 15.77
CA ALA A 378 12.08 -7.63 16.55
C ALA A 378 13.54 -7.36 16.13
N LEU A 379 13.84 -7.32 14.83
CA LEU A 379 15.17 -7.01 14.31
C LEU A 379 15.61 -5.58 14.66
N ASP A 380 14.73 -4.60 14.54
CA ASP A 380 15.08 -3.19 14.74
C ASP A 380 15.44 -2.89 16.19
N CYS A 381 14.77 -3.50 17.15
CA CYS A 381 15.11 -3.38 18.57
C CYS A 381 16.13 -4.44 19.07
N GLY A 382 16.55 -5.35 18.21
CA GLY A 382 17.46 -6.44 18.57
C GLY A 382 16.88 -7.39 19.63
N ALA A 383 15.63 -7.81 19.45
CA ALA A 383 14.99 -8.76 20.34
C ALA A 383 15.73 -10.10 20.35
N THR A 384 15.85 -10.71 21.53
CA THR A 384 16.49 -12.03 21.68
C THR A 384 15.53 -13.20 21.50
N THR A 385 14.23 -12.93 21.55
CA THR A 385 13.14 -13.89 21.35
C THR A 385 11.87 -13.14 20.98
N VAL A 386 10.84 -13.85 20.51
CA VAL A 386 9.48 -13.32 20.39
C VAL A 386 8.67 -13.72 21.61
N THR A 387 8.15 -12.74 22.37
CA THR A 387 7.37 -12.99 23.58
C THR A 387 5.86 -12.99 23.29
N ASP A 388 5.08 -13.51 24.22
CA ASP A 388 3.62 -13.48 24.16
C ASP A 388 3.07 -12.05 24.03
N GLU A 389 3.69 -11.09 24.72
CA GLU A 389 3.32 -9.67 24.66
C GLU A 389 3.56 -9.07 23.27
N MET A 390 4.62 -9.50 22.59
CA MET A 390 4.90 -9.09 21.20
C MET A 390 3.85 -9.66 20.24
N GLU A 391 3.43 -10.92 20.42
CA GLU A 391 2.36 -11.53 19.62
C GLU A 391 1.02 -10.82 19.85
N ILE A 392 0.64 -10.56 21.10
CA ILE A 392 -0.58 -9.84 21.47
C ILE A 392 -0.56 -8.40 20.94
N ALA A 393 0.59 -7.72 21.00
CA ALA A 393 0.74 -6.38 20.41
C ALA A 393 0.50 -6.39 18.88
N ALA A 394 0.99 -7.42 18.17
CA ALA A 394 0.73 -7.61 16.75
C ALA A 394 -0.76 -7.86 16.46
N VAL A 395 -1.44 -8.69 17.29
CA VAL A 395 -2.90 -8.93 17.18
C VAL A 395 -3.67 -7.61 17.24
N HIS A 396 -3.41 -6.79 18.28
CA HIS A 396 -4.11 -5.52 18.46
C HIS A 396 -3.81 -4.54 17.32
N ALA A 397 -2.55 -4.44 16.87
CA ALA A 397 -2.17 -3.57 15.76
C ALA A 397 -2.89 -3.94 14.45
N ILE A 398 -3.02 -5.24 14.14
CA ILE A 398 -3.77 -5.72 12.96
C ILE A 398 -5.25 -5.42 13.11
N ALA A 399 -5.83 -5.67 14.30
CA ALA A 399 -7.24 -5.45 14.56
C ALA A 399 -7.62 -3.96 14.48
N GLU A 400 -6.82 -3.09 15.06
CA GLU A 400 -7.01 -1.62 15.01
C GLU A 400 -6.88 -1.09 13.59
N LEU A 401 -5.94 -1.59 12.81
CA LEU A 401 -5.75 -1.16 11.42
C LEU A 401 -6.97 -1.47 10.54
N ALA A 402 -7.64 -2.59 10.76
CA ALA A 402 -8.88 -2.92 10.04
C ALA A 402 -10.03 -1.95 10.36
N GLN A 403 -10.03 -1.36 11.55
CA GLN A 403 -11.02 -0.37 11.99
C GLN A 403 -10.67 1.06 11.53
N ALA A 404 -9.41 1.30 11.13
CA ALA A 404 -8.99 2.57 10.55
C ALA A 404 -9.50 2.71 9.11
N GLU A 405 -9.66 3.94 8.63
CA GLU A 405 -10.05 4.19 7.25
C GLU A 405 -9.04 3.60 6.26
N GLN A 406 -9.55 3.04 5.17
CA GLN A 406 -8.72 2.40 4.15
C GLN A 406 -7.79 3.42 3.47
N SER A 407 -6.52 3.04 3.24
CA SER A 407 -5.61 3.86 2.43
C SER A 407 -5.87 3.65 0.93
N ASP A 408 -5.67 4.71 0.12
CA ASP A 408 -5.82 4.63 -1.35
C ASP A 408 -4.88 3.62 -2.00
N VAL A 409 -3.70 3.44 -1.44
CA VAL A 409 -2.72 2.49 -1.97
C VAL A 409 -3.24 1.07 -1.81
N ALA A 410 -3.87 0.77 -0.66
CA ALA A 410 -4.55 -0.51 -0.46
C ALA A 410 -5.76 -0.64 -1.41
N ALA A 411 -6.58 0.42 -1.54
CA ALA A 411 -7.72 0.41 -2.45
C ALA A 411 -7.29 0.21 -3.91
N ALA A 412 -6.22 0.87 -4.36
CA ALA A 412 -5.69 0.72 -5.73
C ALA A 412 -5.18 -0.69 -6.01
N ALA A 413 -4.54 -1.35 -5.03
CA ALA A 413 -4.06 -2.72 -5.17
C ALA A 413 -5.20 -3.75 -5.32
N TYR A 414 -6.43 -3.38 -4.94
CA TYR A 414 -7.62 -4.24 -5.00
C TYR A 414 -8.71 -3.68 -5.93
N ALA A 415 -8.31 -3.13 -7.08
CA ALA A 415 -9.20 -2.63 -8.13
C ALA A 415 -10.22 -1.58 -7.67
N GLY A 416 -9.86 -0.75 -6.67
CA GLY A 416 -10.70 0.33 -6.17
C GLY A 416 -11.86 -0.13 -5.27
N ALA A 417 -11.83 -1.36 -4.76
CA ALA A 417 -12.85 -1.84 -3.81
C ALA A 417 -12.84 -0.99 -2.54
N THR A 418 -13.96 -0.37 -2.23
CA THR A 418 -14.15 0.36 -0.96
C THR A 418 -14.52 -0.63 0.12
N LEU A 419 -13.55 -0.92 0.99
CA LEU A 419 -13.75 -1.81 2.13
C LEU A 419 -13.90 -0.96 3.39
N SER A 420 -14.97 -1.14 4.13
CA SER A 420 -15.20 -0.53 5.43
C SER A 420 -15.28 -1.59 6.50
N PHE A 421 -14.84 -1.27 7.72
CA PHE A 421 -14.91 -2.18 8.85
C PHE A 421 -16.31 -2.76 9.05
N GLY A 422 -16.40 -4.08 9.15
CA GLY A 422 -17.68 -4.80 9.26
C GLY A 422 -17.54 -6.28 8.95
N ALA A 423 -18.65 -6.97 8.74
CA ALA A 423 -18.69 -8.42 8.53
C ALA A 423 -17.85 -8.91 7.34
N GLU A 424 -17.66 -8.08 6.33
CA GLU A 424 -16.90 -8.43 5.11
C GLU A 424 -15.46 -7.85 5.14
N TYR A 425 -15.08 -7.13 6.20
CA TYR A 425 -13.73 -6.58 6.38
C TYR A 425 -13.32 -6.54 7.86
N LEU A 426 -12.83 -7.68 8.35
CA LEU A 426 -12.37 -7.87 9.74
C LEU A 426 -10.87 -7.66 9.91
N ILE A 427 -10.11 -7.88 8.84
CA ILE A 427 -8.65 -7.79 8.84
C ILE A 427 -8.18 -6.99 7.61
N PRO A 428 -7.03 -6.31 7.71
CA PRO A 428 -6.48 -5.55 6.60
C PRO A 428 -6.13 -6.45 5.41
N LYS A 429 -5.96 -5.85 4.24
CA LYS A 429 -5.48 -6.56 3.06
C LYS A 429 -3.93 -6.58 3.03
N PRO A 430 -3.29 -7.62 2.46
CA PRO A 430 -1.83 -7.78 2.45
C PRO A 430 -1.03 -6.59 1.88
N PHE A 431 -1.57 -5.87 0.90
CA PHE A 431 -0.90 -4.70 0.32
C PHE A 431 -1.21 -3.37 1.04
N ASP A 432 -1.77 -3.42 2.24
CA ASP A 432 -1.90 -2.23 3.07
C ASP A 432 -0.56 -1.88 3.71
N HIS A 433 0.09 -0.86 3.19
CA HIS A 433 1.40 -0.41 3.66
C HIS A 433 1.43 0.04 5.13
N ARG A 434 0.27 0.36 5.71
CA ARG A 434 0.17 0.75 7.11
C ARG A 434 0.45 -0.41 8.07
N LEU A 435 0.37 -1.66 7.62
CA LEU A 435 0.70 -2.85 8.41
C LEU A 435 2.09 -2.72 9.06
N MET A 436 3.11 -2.33 8.28
CA MET A 436 4.46 -2.15 8.82
C MET A 436 4.52 -1.01 9.85
N MET A 437 3.83 0.10 9.58
CA MET A 437 3.84 1.27 10.47
C MET A 437 3.09 1.06 11.79
N MET A 438 2.16 0.11 11.83
CA MET A 438 1.39 -0.22 13.04
C MET A 438 2.04 -1.37 13.81
N ILE A 439 2.36 -2.48 13.12
CA ILE A 439 2.81 -3.71 13.78
C ILE A 439 4.25 -3.58 14.28
N ALA A 440 5.21 -3.13 13.44
CA ALA A 440 6.61 -3.12 13.84
C ALA A 440 6.89 -2.23 15.07
N PRO A 441 6.33 -1.01 15.21
CA PRO A 441 6.47 -0.23 16.43
C PRO A 441 5.81 -0.87 17.67
N ALA A 442 4.62 -1.47 17.51
CA ALA A 442 3.93 -2.13 18.62
C ALA A 442 4.74 -3.33 19.15
N VAL A 443 5.29 -4.13 18.24
CA VAL A 443 6.16 -5.27 18.56
C VAL A 443 7.46 -4.80 19.23
N ALA A 444 8.12 -3.76 18.71
CA ALA A 444 9.34 -3.23 19.31
C ALA A 444 9.10 -2.67 20.72
N GLN A 445 7.98 -1.96 20.95
CA GLN A 445 7.58 -1.48 22.28
C GLN A 445 7.33 -2.64 23.24
N ALA A 446 6.62 -3.68 22.80
CA ALA A 446 6.38 -4.87 23.61
C ALA A 446 7.68 -5.60 23.96
N ALA A 447 8.62 -5.73 23.00
CA ALA A 447 9.94 -6.31 23.22
C ALA A 447 10.75 -5.54 24.28
N GLN A 448 10.69 -4.19 24.23
CA GLN A 448 11.36 -3.33 25.23
C GLN A 448 10.72 -3.49 26.61
N ALA A 449 9.39 -3.49 26.69
CA ALA A 449 8.65 -3.68 27.93
C ALA A 449 8.90 -5.05 28.56
N SER A 450 9.04 -6.10 27.75
CA SER A 450 9.37 -7.47 28.19
C SER A 450 10.87 -7.66 28.51
N GLY A 451 11.71 -6.64 28.29
CA GLY A 451 13.15 -6.70 28.61
C GLY A 451 13.98 -7.57 27.66
N VAL A 452 13.44 -7.94 26.47
CA VAL A 452 14.15 -8.80 25.50
C VAL A 452 14.87 -8.01 24.41
N ALA A 453 14.71 -6.69 24.35
CA ALA A 453 15.35 -5.80 23.38
C ALA A 453 16.79 -5.48 23.79
N GLN A 454 17.79 -5.90 23.01
CA GLN A 454 19.20 -5.57 23.22
C GLN A 454 19.58 -4.16 22.74
N ARG A 455 18.79 -3.61 21.81
CA ARG A 455 18.98 -2.28 21.20
C ARG A 455 17.67 -1.49 21.31
N PRO A 456 17.28 -1.04 22.50
CA PRO A 456 16.03 -0.32 22.69
C PRO A 456 15.96 0.90 21.77
N ILE A 457 14.79 1.15 21.20
CA ILE A 457 14.52 2.32 20.38
C ILE A 457 14.14 3.46 21.30
N GLU A 458 15.03 4.43 21.48
CA GLU A 458 14.83 5.57 22.38
C GLU A 458 13.77 6.55 21.86
N ASP A 459 13.80 6.85 20.57
CA ASP A 459 12.84 7.74 19.90
C ASP A 459 11.89 6.96 18.99
N MET A 460 10.71 6.63 19.52
CA MET A 460 9.67 5.89 18.82
C MET A 460 9.04 6.71 17.68
N GLU A 461 9.02 8.04 17.77
CA GLU A 461 8.50 8.88 16.70
C GLU A 461 9.49 8.91 15.52
N ALA A 462 10.77 9.06 15.78
CA ALA A 462 11.79 8.94 14.74
C ALA A 462 11.79 7.55 14.10
N TYR A 463 11.51 6.50 14.86
CA TYR A 463 11.36 5.15 14.32
C TYR A 463 10.15 5.02 13.39
N ARG A 464 8.97 5.48 13.80
CA ARG A 464 7.77 5.50 12.95
C ARG A 464 8.00 6.30 11.66
N GLU A 465 8.67 7.44 11.76
CA GLU A 465 9.03 8.23 10.59
C GLU A 465 9.99 7.50 9.64
N ARG A 466 10.95 6.75 10.17
CA ARG A 466 11.85 5.92 9.36
C ARG A 466 11.09 4.84 8.58
N LEU A 467 10.13 4.17 9.24
CA LEU A 467 9.25 3.20 8.59
C LEU A 467 8.33 3.86 7.55
N LYS A 468 7.79 5.06 7.83
CA LYS A 468 7.04 5.84 6.83
C LYS A 468 7.88 6.15 5.60
N ASN A 469 9.14 6.53 5.78
CA ASN A 469 10.03 6.84 4.66
C ASN A 469 10.33 5.63 3.79
N PHE A 470 10.41 4.44 4.37
CA PHE A 470 10.50 3.19 3.63
C PHE A 470 9.22 2.90 2.83
N VAL A 471 8.06 3.02 3.48
CA VAL A 471 6.74 2.79 2.86
C VAL A 471 6.41 3.85 1.81
N TYR A 472 6.74 5.09 2.10
CA TYR A 472 6.45 6.24 1.24
C TYR A 472 7.76 6.96 0.87
N ALA A 473 8.37 6.59 -0.25
CA ALA A 473 9.57 7.27 -0.75
C ALA A 473 9.37 8.79 -0.94
N SER A 474 8.11 9.27 -1.12
CA SER A 474 7.77 10.70 -1.11
C SER A 474 7.81 11.35 0.28
N GLY A 475 7.84 10.57 1.35
CA GLY A 475 7.83 11.08 2.71
C GLY A 475 9.02 11.99 3.01
N THR A 476 10.16 11.69 2.46
CA THR A 476 11.39 12.49 2.66
C THR A 476 11.26 13.91 2.11
N VAL A 477 10.64 14.08 0.92
CA VAL A 477 10.43 15.40 0.28
C VAL A 477 9.28 16.14 0.95
N MET A 478 8.19 15.45 1.28
CA MET A 478 7.00 16.08 1.83
C MET A 478 7.06 16.34 3.34
N LYS A 479 8.00 15.71 4.07
CA LYS A 479 8.09 15.85 5.53
C LYS A 479 8.23 17.30 6.01
N PRO A 480 9.15 18.11 5.47
CA PRO A 480 9.23 19.52 5.86
C PRO A 480 7.93 20.28 5.61
N ILE A 481 7.26 19.99 4.48
CA ILE A 481 5.99 20.60 4.09
C ILE A 481 4.87 20.20 5.07
N TYR A 482 4.74 18.90 5.41
CA TYR A 482 3.73 18.46 6.39
C TYR A 482 3.96 19.06 7.77
N GLN A 483 5.21 19.11 8.24
CA GLN A 483 5.54 19.70 9.53
C GLN A 483 5.25 21.20 9.55
N ALA A 484 5.57 21.92 8.46
CA ALA A 484 5.26 23.33 8.32
C ALA A 484 3.75 23.58 8.27
N ALA A 485 2.99 22.77 7.50
CA ALA A 485 1.54 22.85 7.42
C ALA A 485 0.85 22.62 8.77
N LYS A 486 1.30 21.61 9.55
CA LYS A 486 0.76 21.34 10.90
C LYS A 486 1.06 22.43 11.93
N ARG A 487 2.16 23.16 11.78
CA ARG A 487 2.52 24.29 12.66
C ARG A 487 1.86 25.59 12.26
N ALA A 488 1.35 25.64 11.04
CA ALA A 488 0.69 26.82 10.50
C ALA A 488 -0.67 27.06 11.16
N GLU A 489 -1.15 28.30 11.16
CA GLU A 489 -2.56 28.56 11.42
C GLU A 489 -3.44 27.80 10.44
N HIS A 490 -4.61 27.33 10.90
CA HIS A 490 -5.55 26.57 10.06
C HIS A 490 -6.00 27.42 8.86
N LYS A 491 -5.42 27.15 7.69
CA LYS A 491 -5.76 27.82 6.44
C LYS A 491 -6.94 27.11 5.78
N ARG A 492 -7.85 27.90 5.22
CA ARG A 492 -8.99 27.39 4.43
C ARG A 492 -8.53 27.11 3.01
N VAL A 493 -8.82 25.94 2.52
CA VAL A 493 -8.47 25.53 1.15
C VAL A 493 -9.74 25.10 0.43
N ALA A 494 -10.00 25.70 -0.74
CA ALA A 494 -11.11 25.34 -1.59
C ALA A 494 -10.77 24.15 -2.51
N TYR A 495 -11.74 23.28 -2.69
CA TYR A 495 -11.64 22.14 -3.62
C TYR A 495 -12.73 22.31 -4.68
N ALA A 496 -12.31 22.62 -5.91
CA ALA A 496 -13.24 22.91 -7.00
C ALA A 496 -14.17 21.74 -7.30
N GLU A 497 -13.66 20.53 -7.29
CA GLU A 497 -14.44 19.31 -7.53
C GLU A 497 -14.82 18.62 -6.20
N GLY A 498 -15.51 19.34 -5.31
CA GLY A 498 -15.87 18.87 -3.97
C GLY A 498 -16.80 17.66 -3.92
N GLU A 499 -17.41 17.28 -5.03
CA GLU A 499 -18.20 16.06 -5.16
C GLU A 499 -17.35 14.84 -5.54
N ASP A 500 -16.08 14.97 -5.95
CA ASP A 500 -15.22 13.86 -6.37
C ASP A 500 -14.89 12.95 -5.17
N GLU A 501 -15.02 11.64 -5.35
CA GLU A 501 -14.72 10.66 -4.30
C GLU A 501 -13.32 10.83 -3.73
N ARG A 502 -12.32 11.03 -4.59
CA ARG A 502 -10.91 11.18 -4.19
C ARG A 502 -10.70 12.45 -3.37
N VAL A 503 -11.42 13.53 -3.71
CA VAL A 503 -11.41 14.79 -2.95
C VAL A 503 -12.01 14.56 -1.56
N LEU A 504 -13.18 13.91 -1.47
CA LEU A 504 -13.83 13.62 -0.19
C LEU A 504 -12.98 12.75 0.72
N ARG A 505 -12.33 11.72 0.18
CA ARG A 505 -11.39 10.87 0.93
C ARG A 505 -10.13 11.65 1.36
N ALA A 506 -9.61 12.52 0.50
CA ALA A 506 -8.49 13.38 0.86
C ALA A 506 -8.86 14.36 1.98
N VAL A 507 -10.05 14.93 1.91
CA VAL A 507 -10.59 15.83 2.93
C VAL A 507 -10.69 15.15 4.29
N GLN A 508 -11.10 13.88 4.34
CA GLN A 508 -11.06 13.12 5.59
C GLN A 508 -9.65 13.04 6.18
N VAL A 509 -8.65 12.70 5.37
CA VAL A 509 -7.25 12.65 5.81
C VAL A 509 -6.73 14.03 6.25
N ILE A 510 -7.08 15.09 5.50
CA ILE A 510 -6.67 16.47 5.78
C ILE A 510 -7.22 16.93 7.13
N VAL A 511 -8.47 16.59 7.43
CA VAL A 511 -9.11 16.91 8.71
C VAL A 511 -8.49 16.09 9.85
N ASP A 512 -8.32 14.79 9.66
CA ASP A 512 -7.72 13.88 10.65
C ASP A 512 -6.27 14.28 11.01
N GLU A 513 -5.50 14.73 10.00
CA GLU A 513 -4.11 15.19 10.18
C GLU A 513 -4.00 16.67 10.61
N GLY A 514 -5.10 17.40 10.66
CA GLY A 514 -5.12 18.82 11.04
C GLY A 514 -4.36 19.73 10.06
N LEU A 515 -4.38 19.42 8.76
CA LEU A 515 -3.58 20.15 7.75
C LEU A 515 -4.25 21.45 7.29
N ALA A 516 -5.57 21.44 7.10
CA ALA A 516 -6.34 22.58 6.62
C ALA A 516 -7.82 22.48 7.05
N ARG A 517 -8.57 23.59 6.94
CA ARG A 517 -10.03 23.59 6.94
C ARG A 517 -10.53 23.55 5.50
N PRO A 518 -11.09 22.43 5.04
CA PRO A 518 -11.56 22.29 3.66
C PRO A 518 -12.83 23.08 3.38
N THR A 519 -12.93 23.64 2.17
CA THR A 519 -14.17 24.20 1.61
C THR A 519 -14.51 23.49 0.31
N LEU A 520 -15.59 22.74 0.29
CA LEU A 520 -16.01 21.93 -0.85
C LEU A 520 -16.96 22.73 -1.76
N ILE A 521 -16.64 22.83 -3.05
CA ILE A 521 -17.53 23.44 -4.04
C ILE A 521 -18.34 22.32 -4.69
N GLY A 522 -19.67 22.34 -4.49
CA GLY A 522 -20.54 21.30 -5.00
C GLY A 522 -21.96 21.37 -4.44
N ARG A 523 -22.78 20.39 -4.76
CA ARG A 523 -24.16 20.27 -4.31
C ARG A 523 -24.20 19.59 -2.94
N PRO A 524 -24.74 20.23 -1.88
CA PRO A 524 -24.74 19.68 -0.52
C PRO A 524 -25.34 18.28 -0.43
N ALA A 525 -26.48 18.05 -1.08
CA ALA A 525 -27.14 16.75 -1.06
C ALA A 525 -26.29 15.63 -1.70
N VAL A 526 -25.54 15.94 -2.77
CA VAL A 526 -24.65 14.98 -3.43
C VAL A 526 -23.43 14.70 -2.55
N ILE A 527 -22.84 15.72 -1.94
CA ILE A 527 -21.72 15.58 -1.01
C ILE A 527 -22.13 14.70 0.19
N ALA A 528 -23.26 15.04 0.84
CA ALA A 528 -23.77 14.29 1.98
C ALA A 528 -24.03 12.80 1.63
N GLN A 529 -24.69 12.55 0.49
CA GLN A 529 -24.92 11.18 0.01
C GLN A 529 -23.61 10.41 -0.21
N ARG A 530 -22.60 11.08 -0.80
CA ARG A 530 -21.29 10.46 -1.06
C ARG A 530 -20.50 10.24 0.22
N VAL A 531 -20.51 11.18 1.17
CA VAL A 531 -19.91 11.02 2.49
C VAL A 531 -20.48 9.78 3.18
N GLN A 532 -21.81 9.62 3.17
CA GLN A 532 -22.47 8.45 3.72
C GLN A 532 -22.13 7.17 2.94
N LYS A 533 -22.19 7.21 1.59
CA LYS A 533 -21.89 6.07 0.72
C LYS A 533 -20.46 5.54 0.92
N PHE A 534 -19.49 6.42 1.13
CA PHE A 534 -18.09 6.07 1.29
C PHE A 534 -17.70 5.83 2.76
N GLY A 535 -18.64 5.89 3.71
CA GLY A 535 -18.40 5.65 5.14
C GLY A 535 -17.50 6.69 5.80
N LEU A 536 -17.45 7.93 5.28
CA LEU A 536 -16.60 8.98 5.80
C LEU A 536 -17.21 9.59 7.08
N ARG A 537 -16.35 10.06 7.98
CA ARG A 537 -16.74 10.65 9.28
C ARG A 537 -16.93 12.17 9.24
N LEU A 538 -16.89 12.75 8.05
CA LEU A 538 -16.95 14.18 7.81
C LEU A 538 -18.31 14.78 8.19
N ARG A 539 -18.30 15.90 8.91
CA ARG A 539 -19.49 16.64 9.36
C ARG A 539 -19.46 18.06 8.79
N GLU A 540 -20.47 18.37 7.99
CA GLU A 540 -20.65 19.73 7.45
C GLU A 540 -20.72 20.79 8.56
N GLY A 541 -20.08 21.93 8.34
CA GLY A 541 -20.00 23.05 9.30
C GLY A 541 -19.03 22.83 10.47
N HIS A 542 -18.65 21.59 10.75
CA HIS A 542 -17.65 21.25 11.78
C HIS A 542 -16.29 20.94 11.15
N ASP A 543 -16.25 19.97 10.25
CA ASP A 543 -15.01 19.46 9.66
C ASP A 543 -14.70 20.14 8.30
N TYR A 544 -15.73 20.57 7.57
CA TYR A 544 -15.63 21.28 6.30
C TYR A 544 -16.81 22.22 6.05
N ASP A 545 -16.62 23.18 5.15
CA ASP A 545 -17.64 24.10 4.67
C ASP A 545 -18.03 23.77 3.24
N ILE A 546 -19.27 24.13 2.82
CA ILE A 546 -19.74 23.91 1.44
C ILE A 546 -20.08 25.26 0.76
N VAL A 547 -19.70 25.35 -0.51
CA VAL A 547 -20.22 26.36 -1.45
C VAL A 547 -21.22 25.68 -2.36
N ASN A 548 -22.52 26.00 -2.15
CA ASN A 548 -23.59 25.42 -2.95
C ASN A 548 -23.68 26.10 -4.33
N VAL A 549 -23.26 25.37 -5.37
CA VAL A 549 -23.26 25.90 -6.76
C VAL A 549 -24.65 26.29 -7.30
N GLU A 550 -25.71 25.78 -6.70
CA GLU A 550 -27.10 26.04 -7.14
C GLU A 550 -27.72 27.27 -6.45
N ASN A 551 -27.36 27.54 -5.20
CA ASN A 551 -28.04 28.53 -4.36
C ASN A 551 -27.12 29.22 -3.34
N ASP A 552 -25.92 29.64 -3.75
CA ASP A 552 -25.04 30.39 -2.86
C ASP A 552 -25.38 31.86 -2.81
N SER A 553 -25.47 32.46 -1.64
CA SER A 553 -25.79 33.88 -1.43
C SER A 553 -24.77 34.82 -2.07
N ARG A 554 -23.51 34.37 -2.22
CA ARG A 554 -22.39 35.12 -2.83
C ARG A 554 -22.41 35.13 -4.34
N TYR A 555 -23.26 34.32 -4.98
CA TYR A 555 -23.31 34.17 -6.43
C TYR A 555 -23.41 35.51 -7.17
N ARG A 556 -24.25 36.44 -6.67
CA ARG A 556 -24.41 37.76 -7.30
C ARG A 556 -23.12 38.60 -7.22
N ASP A 557 -22.49 38.60 -6.08
CA ASP A 557 -21.22 39.27 -5.84
C ASP A 557 -20.08 38.67 -6.70
N PHE A 558 -19.99 37.37 -6.78
CA PHE A 558 -18.97 36.68 -7.57
C PHE A 558 -19.08 36.99 -9.06
N TRP A 559 -20.27 36.83 -9.67
CA TRP A 559 -20.39 37.10 -11.11
C TRP A 559 -20.27 38.59 -11.44
N THR A 560 -20.70 39.53 -10.58
CA THR A 560 -20.51 40.95 -10.78
C THR A 560 -19.05 41.35 -10.72
N THR A 561 -18.32 40.86 -9.76
CA THR A 561 -16.88 41.10 -9.66
C THR A 561 -16.13 40.49 -10.84
N TYR A 562 -16.43 39.25 -11.21
CA TYR A 562 -15.83 38.58 -12.37
C TYR A 562 -16.13 39.36 -13.68
N HIS A 563 -17.35 39.81 -13.86
CA HIS A 563 -17.72 40.67 -15.02
C HIS A 563 -16.88 41.94 -15.04
N ALA A 564 -16.79 42.66 -13.93
CA ALA A 564 -16.00 43.88 -13.85
C ALA A 564 -14.53 43.69 -14.22
N MET A 565 -13.94 42.51 -13.85
CA MET A 565 -12.57 42.16 -14.20
C MET A 565 -12.39 41.78 -15.68
N THR A 566 -13.46 41.33 -16.34
CA THR A 566 -13.35 40.66 -17.66
C THR A 566 -14.19 41.31 -18.76
N GLU A 567 -14.99 42.37 -18.48
CA GLU A 567 -15.84 43.03 -19.47
C GLU A 567 -15.04 43.52 -20.68
N ARG A 568 -13.84 44.06 -20.45
CA ARG A 568 -12.93 44.51 -21.51
C ARG A 568 -12.23 43.41 -22.27
N LYS A 569 -12.35 42.14 -21.73
CA LYS A 569 -11.89 40.93 -22.39
C LYS A 569 -13.04 40.20 -23.13
N GLY A 570 -14.21 40.86 -23.27
CA GLY A 570 -15.35 40.35 -24.05
C GLY A 570 -16.34 39.47 -23.28
N VAL A 571 -16.23 39.39 -21.95
CA VAL A 571 -17.18 38.63 -21.13
C VAL A 571 -18.43 39.48 -20.86
N SER A 572 -19.54 39.09 -21.46
CA SER A 572 -20.83 39.79 -21.21
C SER A 572 -21.42 39.41 -19.85
N VAL A 573 -22.34 40.26 -19.31
CA VAL A 573 -23.08 39.98 -18.07
C VAL A 573 -23.73 38.60 -18.07
N ASN A 574 -24.33 38.19 -19.20
CA ASN A 574 -24.98 36.89 -19.30
C ASN A 574 -23.96 35.73 -19.29
N LEU A 575 -22.83 35.90 -19.97
CA LEU A 575 -21.77 34.92 -19.96
C LEU A 575 -21.17 34.76 -18.55
N ALA A 576 -20.89 35.88 -17.85
CA ALA A 576 -20.38 35.85 -16.49
C ALA A 576 -21.30 35.09 -15.52
N LYS A 577 -22.63 35.28 -15.65
CA LYS A 577 -23.62 34.52 -14.86
C LYS A 577 -23.62 33.04 -15.18
N ILE A 578 -23.51 32.66 -16.45
CA ILE A 578 -23.50 31.27 -16.87
C ILE A 578 -22.23 30.59 -16.40
N GLU A 579 -21.07 31.20 -16.61
CA GLU A 579 -19.78 30.62 -16.20
C GLU A 579 -19.66 30.45 -14.69
N MET A 580 -20.09 31.48 -13.92
CA MET A 580 -20.08 31.42 -12.45
C MET A 580 -20.95 30.29 -11.87
N ARG A 581 -21.91 29.77 -12.62
CA ARG A 581 -22.71 28.60 -12.22
C ARG A 581 -22.14 27.29 -12.68
N ARG A 582 -21.33 27.27 -13.75
CA ARG A 582 -20.90 26.05 -14.40
C ARG A 582 -19.42 25.71 -14.18
N ARG A 583 -18.62 26.71 -13.81
CA ARG A 583 -17.17 26.59 -13.72
C ARG A 583 -16.72 26.60 -12.26
N LEU A 584 -16.55 25.38 -11.71
CA LEU A 584 -16.18 25.20 -10.28
C LEU A 584 -14.86 25.88 -9.96
N THR A 585 -13.88 25.79 -10.87
CA THR A 585 -12.58 26.48 -10.75
C THR A 585 -12.75 28.00 -10.67
N LEU A 586 -13.66 28.57 -11.44
CA LEU A 586 -13.95 30.01 -11.40
C LEU A 586 -14.53 30.43 -10.04
N ILE A 587 -15.42 29.61 -9.46
CA ILE A 587 -15.97 29.84 -8.12
C ILE A 587 -14.85 29.85 -7.08
N GLY A 588 -13.98 28.81 -7.11
CA GLY A 588 -12.85 28.70 -6.19
C GLY A 588 -11.85 29.85 -6.36
N ALA A 589 -11.53 30.23 -7.59
CA ALA A 589 -10.65 31.37 -7.87
C ALA A 589 -11.24 32.70 -7.32
N MET A 590 -12.55 32.91 -7.44
CA MET A 590 -13.20 34.08 -6.85
C MET A 590 -13.16 34.09 -5.34
N MET A 591 -13.27 32.91 -4.67
CA MET A 591 -13.13 32.81 -3.22
C MET A 591 -11.70 33.17 -2.77
N VAL A 592 -10.68 32.70 -3.49
CA VAL A 592 -9.27 33.05 -3.23
C VAL A 592 -9.06 34.55 -3.45
N HIS A 593 -9.58 35.11 -4.57
CA HIS A 593 -9.44 36.52 -4.87
C HIS A 593 -10.08 37.44 -3.81
N LYS A 594 -11.20 37.01 -3.24
CA LYS A 594 -11.89 37.73 -2.16
C LYS A 594 -11.34 37.48 -0.77
N GLY A 595 -10.37 36.61 -0.61
CA GLY A 595 -9.78 36.22 0.68
C GLY A 595 -10.71 35.38 1.56
N GLU A 596 -11.71 34.73 0.99
CA GLU A 596 -12.60 33.82 1.70
C GLU A 596 -11.95 32.47 1.98
N VAL A 597 -10.97 32.11 1.15
CA VAL A 597 -10.05 31.00 1.34
C VAL A 597 -8.64 31.43 0.98
N GLU A 598 -7.64 30.81 1.61
CA GLU A 598 -6.24 31.16 1.41
C GLU A 598 -5.59 30.46 0.21
N GLY A 599 -6.21 29.37 -0.28
CA GLY A 599 -5.74 28.65 -1.46
C GLY A 599 -6.79 27.74 -2.07
N MET A 600 -6.46 27.14 -3.23
CA MET A 600 -7.41 26.29 -3.97
C MET A 600 -6.70 25.14 -4.68
N LEU A 601 -7.38 23.99 -4.72
CA LEU A 601 -7.06 22.85 -5.59
C LEU A 601 -8.19 22.61 -6.60
N CYS A 602 -7.83 22.31 -7.85
CA CYS A 602 -8.76 21.93 -8.92
C CYS A 602 -8.11 20.91 -9.87
N GLY A 603 -8.86 20.38 -10.85
CA GLY A 603 -8.32 19.59 -11.94
C GLY A 603 -8.36 18.09 -11.72
N THR A 604 -9.19 17.56 -10.82
CA THR A 604 -9.46 16.11 -10.75
C THR A 604 -10.21 15.60 -11.98
N TRP A 605 -10.79 16.50 -12.74
CA TRP A 605 -11.31 16.28 -14.10
C TRP A 605 -11.16 17.55 -14.93
N GLY A 606 -11.18 17.45 -16.26
CA GLY A 606 -10.94 18.56 -17.17
C GLY A 606 -9.47 18.62 -17.65
N THR A 607 -9.12 19.71 -18.30
CA THR A 607 -7.76 19.95 -18.83
C THR A 607 -7.08 21.09 -18.10
N THR A 608 -5.75 20.99 -17.95
CA THR A 608 -4.94 22.05 -17.32
C THR A 608 -5.17 23.41 -17.92
N ALA A 609 -5.28 23.50 -19.24
CA ALA A 609 -5.52 24.76 -19.97
C ALA A 609 -6.87 25.41 -19.58
N ASN A 610 -7.93 24.61 -19.41
CA ASN A 610 -9.25 25.14 -19.01
C ASN A 610 -9.23 25.69 -17.58
N HIS A 611 -8.57 24.99 -16.66
CA HIS A 611 -8.44 25.47 -15.28
C HIS A 611 -7.57 26.72 -15.20
N LEU A 612 -6.43 26.70 -15.87
CA LEU A 612 -5.49 27.83 -15.91
C LEU A 612 -6.13 29.09 -16.50
N HIS A 613 -7.00 28.94 -17.50
CA HIS A 613 -7.74 30.07 -18.08
C HIS A 613 -8.53 30.87 -17.02
N TYR A 614 -9.27 30.22 -16.13
CA TYR A 614 -10.03 30.90 -15.07
C TYR A 614 -9.12 31.41 -13.94
N ILE A 615 -8.04 30.70 -13.63
CA ILE A 615 -7.04 31.16 -12.67
C ILE A 615 -6.38 32.44 -13.17
N ASP A 616 -5.95 32.48 -14.44
CA ASP A 616 -5.33 33.66 -15.04
C ASP A 616 -6.27 34.87 -15.09
N GLN A 617 -7.55 34.62 -15.36
CA GLN A 617 -8.56 35.73 -15.44
C GLN A 617 -8.83 36.38 -14.07
N VAL A 618 -8.74 35.62 -12.98
CA VAL A 618 -9.19 36.06 -11.64
C VAL A 618 -8.03 36.31 -10.68
N ILE A 619 -7.06 35.43 -10.66
CA ILE A 619 -5.93 35.49 -9.74
C ILE A 619 -4.75 36.18 -10.41
N GLY A 620 -4.42 35.76 -11.65
CA GLY A 620 -3.32 36.33 -12.41
C GLY A 620 -1.96 35.81 -12.00
N LYS A 621 -0.95 36.33 -12.69
CA LYS A 621 0.46 36.05 -12.40
C LYS A 621 0.96 36.90 -11.23
N ARG A 622 1.97 36.40 -10.53
CA ARG A 622 2.56 37.07 -9.37
C ARG A 622 3.17 38.44 -9.75
N VAL A 623 2.77 39.47 -9.04
CA VAL A 623 3.30 40.81 -9.15
C VAL A 623 4.28 41.10 -8.02
N GLY A 624 5.39 41.78 -8.30
CA GLY A 624 6.39 42.17 -7.28
C GLY A 624 7.51 41.15 -7.07
N GLY A 625 7.60 40.12 -7.90
CA GLY A 625 8.75 39.21 -7.94
C GLY A 625 8.98 38.37 -6.68
N SER A 626 10.14 37.74 -6.60
CA SER A 626 10.69 37.07 -5.41
C SER A 626 11.98 37.75 -4.96
N PRO A 627 12.54 37.43 -3.78
CA PRO A 627 13.85 37.90 -3.39
C PRO A 627 14.96 37.63 -4.41
N SER A 628 14.83 36.53 -5.17
CA SER A 628 15.76 36.12 -6.22
C SER A 628 15.46 36.72 -7.59
N THR A 629 14.20 37.13 -7.84
CA THR A 629 13.74 37.74 -9.10
C THR A 629 12.80 38.89 -8.77
N PRO A 630 13.28 40.10 -8.67
CA PRO A 630 12.48 41.26 -8.23
C PRO A 630 11.44 41.73 -9.29
N GLN A 631 11.39 41.16 -10.47
CA GLN A 631 10.46 41.51 -11.55
C GLN A 631 9.16 40.69 -11.47
N ASP A 632 8.08 41.26 -12.06
CA ASP A 632 6.82 40.57 -12.18
C ASP A 632 6.95 39.29 -13.01
N VAL A 633 6.32 38.19 -12.56
CA VAL A 633 6.29 36.92 -13.27
C VAL A 633 5.54 37.05 -14.59
N GLN A 634 6.18 36.62 -15.68
CA GLN A 634 5.61 36.69 -17.02
C GLN A 634 5.00 35.36 -17.49
N VAL A 635 5.36 34.24 -16.88
CA VAL A 635 4.99 32.91 -17.34
C VAL A 635 4.46 32.03 -16.19
N TYR A 636 3.44 31.21 -16.47
CA TYR A 636 3.12 30.08 -15.61
C TYR A 636 3.93 28.87 -16.01
N ALA A 637 4.19 27.97 -15.07
CA ALA A 637 4.79 26.68 -15.40
C ALA A 637 4.25 25.58 -14.48
N CYS A 638 4.59 24.35 -14.81
CA CYS A 638 4.19 23.19 -14.01
C CYS A 638 5.41 22.30 -13.69
N MET A 639 5.68 22.10 -12.40
CA MET A 639 6.74 21.25 -11.92
C MET A 639 6.17 19.92 -11.37
N ASN A 640 6.79 18.81 -11.73
CA ASN A 640 6.52 17.50 -11.16
C ASN A 640 7.79 16.88 -10.58
N GLY A 641 7.72 16.41 -9.34
CA GLY A 641 8.78 15.64 -8.69
C GLY A 641 8.55 14.14 -8.82
N LEU A 642 9.59 13.37 -9.10
CA LEU A 642 9.61 11.92 -9.13
C LEU A 642 10.60 11.37 -8.11
N MET A 643 10.11 10.49 -7.25
CA MET A 643 10.91 9.72 -6.30
C MET A 643 11.27 8.40 -6.95
N LEU A 644 12.48 8.31 -7.48
CA LEU A 644 13.03 7.13 -8.14
C LEU A 644 13.89 6.33 -7.15
N PRO A 645 14.17 5.05 -7.40
CA PRO A 645 15.11 4.29 -6.57
C PRO A 645 16.49 4.98 -6.52
N GLY A 646 16.89 5.39 -5.33
CA GLY A 646 18.19 6.03 -5.07
C GLY A 646 18.31 7.50 -5.47
N ARG A 647 17.29 8.12 -6.07
CA ARG A 647 17.35 9.55 -6.47
C ARG A 647 16.00 10.23 -6.52
N GLN A 648 16.03 11.55 -6.42
CA GLN A 648 14.86 12.42 -6.56
C GLN A 648 15.09 13.37 -7.72
N VAL A 649 14.16 13.47 -8.65
CA VAL A 649 14.25 14.36 -9.79
C VAL A 649 12.97 15.16 -9.98
N PHE A 650 13.12 16.45 -10.29
CA PHE A 650 12.03 17.34 -10.64
C PHE A 650 12.13 17.71 -12.10
N LEU A 651 11.02 17.73 -12.79
CA LEU A 651 10.93 18.07 -14.21
C LEU A 651 10.04 19.30 -14.41
N VAL A 652 10.46 20.21 -15.29
CA VAL A 652 9.76 21.44 -15.66
C VAL A 652 10.00 21.78 -17.14
N ASP A 653 9.05 22.30 -17.93
CA ASP A 653 7.63 22.48 -17.67
C ASP A 653 6.82 21.30 -18.25
N THR A 654 6.03 20.64 -17.43
CA THR A 654 5.40 19.39 -17.83
C THR A 654 3.99 19.55 -18.40
N HIS A 655 3.30 20.71 -18.25
CA HIS A 655 1.88 20.83 -18.57
C HIS A 655 1.40 22.19 -19.12
N VAL A 656 2.22 23.21 -19.19
CA VAL A 656 1.74 24.58 -19.48
C VAL A 656 2.26 25.14 -20.80
N ASN A 657 3.57 25.26 -20.98
CA ASN A 657 4.13 26.00 -22.11
C ASN A 657 4.54 25.08 -23.27
N ALA A 658 3.87 25.20 -24.41
CA ALA A 658 4.12 24.37 -25.56
C ALA A 658 5.57 24.45 -26.06
N ASN A 659 6.11 25.66 -26.22
CA ASN A 659 7.49 25.89 -26.68
C ASN A 659 7.99 27.23 -26.11
N PRO A 660 8.39 27.28 -24.83
CA PRO A 660 8.81 28.51 -24.17
C PRO A 660 10.11 29.06 -24.79
N SER A 661 10.26 30.39 -24.77
CA SER A 661 11.49 31.08 -25.18
C SER A 661 12.63 30.83 -24.20
N ALA A 662 13.84 31.29 -24.52
CA ALA A 662 14.97 31.16 -23.59
C ALA A 662 14.77 31.99 -22.32
N GLU A 663 14.15 33.16 -22.45
CA GLU A 663 13.78 34.06 -21.35
C GLU A 663 12.74 33.42 -20.42
N GLU A 664 11.68 32.84 -21.00
CA GLU A 664 10.66 32.13 -20.26
C GLU A 664 11.25 30.88 -19.56
N LEU A 665 12.11 30.11 -20.23
CA LEU A 665 12.78 28.96 -19.61
C LEU A 665 13.71 29.36 -18.45
N ALA A 666 14.38 30.51 -18.54
CA ALA A 666 15.18 31.02 -17.45
C ALA A 666 14.31 31.35 -16.24
N GLU A 667 13.20 32.05 -16.44
CA GLU A 667 12.23 32.37 -15.38
C GLU A 667 11.61 31.11 -14.77
N ILE A 668 11.16 30.16 -15.60
CA ILE A 668 10.61 28.86 -15.18
C ILE A 668 11.63 28.09 -14.32
N THR A 669 12.91 28.09 -14.73
CA THR A 669 13.97 27.39 -13.99
C THR A 669 14.19 28.00 -12.61
N VAL A 670 14.20 29.33 -12.50
CA VAL A 670 14.34 30.02 -11.22
C VAL A 670 13.17 29.72 -10.29
N MET A 671 11.93 29.82 -10.81
CA MET A 671 10.73 29.51 -10.02
C MET A 671 10.74 28.07 -9.51
N ALA A 672 11.14 27.11 -10.35
CA ALA A 672 11.23 25.71 -9.97
C ALA A 672 12.34 25.49 -8.91
N ALA A 673 13.47 26.14 -9.05
CA ALA A 673 14.57 26.06 -8.08
C ALA A 673 14.19 26.67 -6.71
N GLU A 674 13.49 27.81 -6.69
CA GLU A 674 12.95 28.39 -5.46
C GLU A 674 11.96 27.46 -4.78
N GLU A 675 11.10 26.78 -5.55
CA GLU A 675 10.15 25.84 -5.01
C GLU A 675 10.82 24.59 -4.42
N MET A 676 11.90 24.09 -5.05
CA MET A 676 12.71 23.02 -4.49
C MET A 676 13.37 23.40 -3.17
N GLN A 677 13.85 24.64 -3.02
CA GLN A 677 14.38 25.13 -1.75
C GLN A 677 13.33 25.12 -0.63
N ARG A 678 12.05 25.34 -0.94
CA ARG A 678 10.96 25.20 0.03
C ARG A 678 10.74 23.75 0.48
N PHE A 679 10.98 22.80 -0.42
CA PHE A 679 11.03 21.38 -0.03
C PHE A 679 12.27 21.02 0.81
N GLY A 680 13.14 21.98 1.08
CA GLY A 680 14.40 21.76 1.78
C GLY A 680 15.46 21.07 0.92
N LEU A 681 15.33 21.18 -0.40
CA LEU A 681 16.23 20.58 -1.38
C LEU A 681 17.13 21.64 -2.00
N GLU A 682 18.43 21.37 -2.12
CA GLU A 682 19.34 22.20 -2.88
C GLU A 682 19.17 21.91 -4.38
N PRO A 683 18.72 22.89 -5.20
CA PRO A 683 18.49 22.68 -6.62
C PRO A 683 19.79 22.59 -7.41
N ARG A 684 19.93 21.57 -8.23
CA ARG A 684 20.99 21.39 -9.22
C ARG A 684 20.34 21.20 -10.59
N ALA A 685 20.31 22.27 -11.39
CA ALA A 685 19.56 22.33 -12.62
C ALA A 685 20.40 21.88 -13.82
N ALA A 686 19.86 20.96 -14.62
CA ALA A 686 20.41 20.60 -15.92
C ALA A 686 19.48 21.03 -17.04
N LEU A 687 20.02 21.81 -17.98
CA LEU A 687 19.29 22.20 -19.19
C LEU A 687 19.43 21.10 -20.24
N LEU A 688 18.34 20.34 -20.46
CA LEU A 688 18.37 19.13 -21.29
C LEU A 688 18.21 19.43 -22.79
N SER A 689 18.93 18.69 -23.60
CA SER A 689 18.89 18.78 -25.07
C SER A 689 19.31 17.46 -25.68
N HIS A 690 19.17 17.34 -27.00
CA HIS A 690 19.83 16.32 -27.83
C HIS A 690 21.30 16.63 -28.10
N SER A 691 21.86 17.70 -27.53
CA SER A 691 23.22 18.19 -27.69
C SER A 691 23.94 18.18 -26.35
N ASN A 692 25.25 17.93 -26.37
CA ASN A 692 26.14 18.09 -25.22
C ASN A 692 27.09 19.27 -25.47
N PHE A 693 26.95 20.36 -24.69
CA PHE A 693 27.91 21.44 -24.59
C PHE A 693 28.38 22.05 -25.95
N GLY A 694 27.41 22.32 -26.84
CA GLY A 694 27.67 22.96 -28.12
C GLY A 694 27.91 22.03 -29.30
N THR A 695 27.59 20.74 -29.16
CA THR A 695 27.74 19.76 -30.27
C THR A 695 26.70 19.90 -31.39
N SER A 696 25.63 20.72 -31.20
CA SER A 696 24.60 20.98 -32.20
C SER A 696 24.23 22.46 -32.24
N ASP A 697 23.95 22.94 -33.45
CA ASP A 697 23.42 24.31 -33.67
C ASP A 697 21.95 24.30 -34.09
N LEU A 698 21.20 23.23 -33.77
CA LEU A 698 19.77 23.24 -33.98
C LEU A 698 19.07 24.19 -32.98
N PRO A 699 17.93 24.79 -33.36
CA PRO A 699 17.27 25.87 -32.60
C PRO A 699 17.02 25.52 -31.14
N SER A 700 16.67 24.26 -30.82
CA SER A 700 16.45 23.82 -29.44
C SER A 700 17.73 23.85 -28.60
N ALA A 701 18.88 23.42 -29.17
CA ALA A 701 20.17 23.46 -28.47
C ALA A 701 20.64 24.90 -28.24
N ILE A 702 20.52 25.76 -29.28
CA ILE A 702 20.82 27.19 -29.19
C ILE A 702 19.96 27.85 -28.08
N LYS A 703 18.66 27.52 -28.05
CA LYS A 703 17.75 28.01 -27.02
C LYS A 703 18.23 27.65 -25.61
N MET A 704 18.62 26.41 -25.35
CA MET A 704 19.10 25.98 -24.05
C MET A 704 20.41 26.64 -23.65
N ARG A 705 21.34 26.86 -24.59
CA ARG A 705 22.60 27.65 -24.33
C ARG A 705 22.28 29.09 -23.96
N ARG A 706 21.34 29.73 -24.66
CA ARG A 706 20.89 31.07 -24.32
C ARG A 706 20.25 31.14 -22.96
N THR A 707 19.40 30.14 -22.61
CA THR A 707 18.82 30.00 -21.27
C THR A 707 19.91 29.90 -20.19
N LEU A 708 20.98 29.11 -20.42
CA LEU A 708 22.12 29.04 -19.50
C LEU A 708 22.79 30.40 -19.28
N ALA A 709 23.02 31.18 -20.38
CA ALA A 709 23.62 32.49 -20.28
C ALA A 709 22.76 33.43 -19.43
N LEU A 710 21.44 33.43 -19.63
CA LEU A 710 20.49 34.21 -18.84
C LEU A 710 20.50 33.80 -17.36
N LEU A 711 20.49 32.52 -17.07
CA LEU A 711 20.50 32.00 -15.70
C LEU A 711 21.80 32.38 -14.95
N ARG A 712 22.95 32.35 -15.61
CA ARG A 712 24.23 32.77 -15.02
C ARG A 712 24.24 34.24 -14.64
N GLU A 713 23.50 35.06 -15.37
CA GLU A 713 23.36 36.49 -15.09
C GLU A 713 22.28 36.75 -14.01
N GLN A 714 21.12 36.14 -14.16
CA GLN A 714 19.92 36.44 -13.34
C GLN A 714 19.90 35.69 -12.01
N ALA A 715 20.47 34.47 -11.96
CA ALA A 715 20.43 33.59 -10.79
C ALA A 715 21.81 32.96 -10.48
N PRO A 716 22.82 33.78 -10.16
CA PRO A 716 24.21 33.30 -9.92
C PRO A 716 24.30 32.36 -8.69
N TRP A 717 23.27 32.32 -7.86
CA TRP A 717 23.17 31.42 -6.70
C TRP A 717 22.79 29.98 -7.12
N LEU A 718 22.20 29.77 -8.31
CA LEU A 718 21.75 28.48 -8.77
C LEU A 718 22.86 27.66 -9.39
N GLU A 719 23.07 26.45 -8.90
CA GLU A 719 23.94 25.48 -9.54
C GLU A 719 23.27 24.96 -10.82
N VAL A 720 23.70 25.44 -11.97
CA VAL A 720 23.11 25.13 -13.27
C VAL A 720 24.15 24.94 -14.35
N ASP A 721 23.95 23.98 -15.26
CA ASP A 721 24.76 23.78 -16.44
C ASP A 721 23.99 23.16 -17.62
N GLY A 722 24.54 23.15 -18.79
CA GLY A 722 23.98 22.60 -20.04
C GLY A 722 24.44 23.38 -21.28
N GLU A 723 23.91 23.10 -22.43
CA GLU A 723 22.92 22.03 -22.70
C GLU A 723 23.60 20.64 -22.66
N MET A 724 22.86 19.64 -22.19
CA MET A 724 23.38 18.29 -22.10
C MET A 724 22.31 17.22 -22.27
N HIS A 725 22.72 15.98 -22.58
CA HIS A 725 21.82 14.84 -22.60
C HIS A 725 21.34 14.47 -21.18
N GLY A 726 20.20 13.78 -21.08
CA GLY A 726 19.67 13.37 -19.81
C GLY A 726 20.53 12.39 -19.02
N ASP A 727 21.24 11.48 -19.68
CA ASP A 727 22.21 10.58 -19.06
C ASP A 727 23.42 11.32 -18.50
N VAL A 728 23.93 12.34 -19.21
CA VAL A 728 25.02 13.20 -18.75
C VAL A 728 24.61 14.04 -17.53
N ALA A 729 23.35 14.46 -17.47
CA ALA A 729 22.81 15.18 -16.32
C ALA A 729 22.78 14.31 -15.04
N LEU A 730 22.50 13.02 -15.19
CA LEU A 730 22.29 12.07 -14.09
C LEU A 730 23.52 11.22 -13.77
N ASP A 731 24.58 11.26 -14.56
CA ASP A 731 25.84 10.55 -14.34
C ASP A 731 27.02 11.53 -14.24
N VAL A 732 27.47 11.72 -13.01
CA VAL A 732 28.60 12.62 -12.69
C VAL A 732 29.90 12.19 -13.37
N ALA A 733 30.17 10.88 -13.43
CA ALA A 733 31.42 10.37 -14.02
C ALA A 733 31.43 10.59 -15.53
N GLN A 734 30.32 10.34 -16.21
CA GLN A 734 30.17 10.61 -17.64
C GLN A 734 30.25 12.11 -17.93
N ARG A 735 29.60 12.95 -17.15
CA ARG A 735 29.66 14.41 -17.30
C ARG A 735 31.07 14.93 -17.14
N ASN A 736 31.79 14.54 -16.08
CA ASN A 736 33.16 14.98 -15.85
C ASN A 736 34.14 14.55 -16.95
N LYS A 737 33.86 13.41 -17.60
CA LYS A 737 34.65 12.95 -18.75
C LYS A 737 34.41 13.83 -19.99
N LEU A 738 33.15 14.23 -20.24
CA LEU A 738 32.77 15.06 -21.38
C LEU A 738 33.08 16.55 -21.18
N MET A 739 32.84 17.05 -19.96
CA MET A 739 33.02 18.44 -19.59
C MET A 739 33.64 18.55 -18.17
N PRO A 740 34.99 18.45 -18.05
CA PRO A 740 35.65 18.52 -16.74
C PRO A 740 35.44 19.84 -15.99
N HIS A 741 35.04 20.89 -16.68
CA HIS A 741 34.75 22.22 -16.14
C HIS A 741 33.26 22.49 -15.95
N SER A 742 32.44 21.47 -15.92
CA SER A 742 30.98 21.60 -15.63
C SER A 742 30.77 22.30 -14.28
N THR A 743 29.80 23.19 -14.24
CA THR A 743 29.45 23.92 -13.02
C THR A 743 28.60 23.07 -12.07
N LEU A 744 28.02 21.97 -12.54
CA LEU A 744 27.29 20.99 -11.69
C LEU A 744 28.27 20.11 -10.91
N LYS A 745 28.20 20.15 -9.58
CA LYS A 745 29.07 19.39 -8.67
C LYS A 745 28.58 17.99 -8.37
N GLY A 746 27.28 17.75 -8.51
CA GLY A 746 26.62 16.48 -8.23
C GLY A 746 25.66 16.02 -9.35
N GLU A 747 24.89 14.97 -9.13
CA GLU A 747 23.78 14.62 -10.02
C GLU A 747 22.79 15.77 -10.09
N ALA A 748 22.25 16.06 -11.28
CA ALA A 748 21.15 17.00 -11.42
C ALA A 748 19.88 16.43 -10.77
N ASN A 749 19.17 17.31 -10.06
CA ASN A 749 17.88 16.97 -9.45
C ASN A 749 16.73 17.85 -9.97
N LEU A 750 17.05 18.89 -10.77
CA LEU A 750 16.09 19.68 -11.53
C LEU A 750 16.40 19.53 -13.02
N LEU A 751 15.49 18.91 -13.76
CA LEU A 751 15.62 18.71 -15.20
C LEU A 751 14.73 19.72 -15.93
N VAL A 752 15.35 20.59 -16.69
CA VAL A 752 14.68 21.63 -17.48
C VAL A 752 14.66 21.19 -18.94
N LEU A 753 13.47 21.00 -19.48
CA LEU A 753 13.28 20.49 -20.83
C LEU A 753 12.88 21.61 -21.80
N PRO A 754 13.22 21.48 -23.10
CA PRO A 754 13.07 22.56 -24.05
C PRO A 754 11.61 22.89 -24.42
N ASP A 755 10.70 21.94 -24.27
CA ASP A 755 9.30 22.06 -24.67
C ASP A 755 8.41 21.10 -23.87
N ILE A 756 7.06 21.28 -24.00
CA ILE A 756 6.07 20.49 -23.26
C ILE A 756 6.11 19.01 -23.66
N ASP A 757 6.34 18.68 -24.92
CA ASP A 757 6.30 17.31 -25.40
C ASP A 757 7.46 16.52 -24.78
N SER A 758 8.67 17.06 -24.83
CA SER A 758 9.85 16.43 -24.21
C SER A 758 9.67 16.29 -22.69
N ALA A 759 9.13 17.30 -22.02
CA ALA A 759 8.91 17.28 -20.57
C ALA A 759 7.82 16.29 -20.14
N ASN A 760 6.69 16.31 -20.79
CA ASN A 760 5.56 15.44 -20.48
C ASN A 760 5.87 13.97 -20.78
N ILE A 761 6.50 13.70 -21.95
CA ILE A 761 6.91 12.34 -22.34
C ILE A 761 7.94 11.81 -21.35
N ALA A 762 8.99 12.58 -21.04
CA ALA A 762 10.03 12.18 -20.07
C ALA A 762 9.44 11.90 -18.69
N TYR A 763 8.55 12.76 -18.20
CA TYR A 763 7.87 12.58 -16.92
C TYR A 763 7.06 11.27 -16.88
N ASN A 764 6.23 11.01 -17.90
CA ASN A 764 5.38 9.82 -17.92
C ASN A 764 6.19 8.54 -18.10
N LEU A 765 7.25 8.54 -18.93
CA LEU A 765 8.14 7.40 -19.13
C LEU A 765 8.91 7.07 -17.84
N LEU A 766 9.54 8.06 -17.20
CA LEU A 766 10.28 7.87 -15.95
C LEU A 766 9.37 7.39 -14.82
N LYS A 767 8.18 7.97 -14.69
CA LYS A 767 7.18 7.56 -13.70
C LYS A 767 6.77 6.09 -13.87
N THR A 768 6.59 5.63 -15.11
CA THR A 768 6.16 4.27 -15.41
C THR A 768 7.33 3.27 -15.29
N ALA A 769 8.50 3.62 -15.83
CA ALA A 769 9.70 2.78 -15.79
C ALA A 769 10.21 2.52 -14.37
N ALA A 770 9.97 3.44 -13.45
CA ALA A 770 10.32 3.29 -12.04
C ALA A 770 9.38 2.36 -11.25
N GLY A 771 8.50 1.63 -11.90
CA GLY A 771 7.59 0.68 -11.24
C GLY A 771 6.51 1.34 -10.38
N GLY A 772 5.96 2.47 -10.82
CA GLY A 772 4.96 3.23 -10.06
C GLY A 772 5.56 4.27 -9.13
N GLY A 773 6.67 4.88 -9.54
CA GLY A 773 7.36 5.95 -8.81
C GLY A 773 6.40 7.00 -8.25
N ILE A 774 6.60 7.34 -6.98
CA ILE A 774 5.76 8.31 -6.29
C ILE A 774 6.03 9.69 -6.86
N ALA A 775 4.97 10.33 -7.35
CA ALA A 775 5.04 11.68 -7.90
C ALA A 775 4.54 12.72 -6.88
N VAL A 776 5.25 13.85 -6.79
CA VAL A 776 4.83 15.06 -6.08
C VAL A 776 4.47 16.11 -7.13
N GLY A 777 3.33 16.74 -6.99
CA GLY A 777 2.82 17.69 -7.98
C GLY A 777 1.58 17.15 -8.72
N PRO A 778 1.09 17.87 -9.76
CA PRO A 778 1.67 19.03 -10.41
C PRO A 778 1.67 20.30 -9.53
N VAL A 779 2.80 20.95 -9.39
CA VAL A 779 2.92 22.23 -8.71
C VAL A 779 2.79 23.35 -9.74
N LEU A 780 1.77 24.18 -9.64
CA LEU A 780 1.63 25.35 -10.50
C LEU A 780 2.54 26.46 -10.00
N LEU A 781 3.45 26.92 -10.84
CA LEU A 781 4.37 28.00 -10.59
C LEU A 781 3.88 29.29 -11.23
N GLY A 782 4.21 30.41 -10.64
CA GLY A 782 3.96 31.74 -11.22
C GLY A 782 2.59 32.37 -10.89
N ALA A 783 1.69 31.70 -10.23
CA ALA A 783 0.42 32.26 -9.78
C ALA A 783 0.60 33.24 -8.61
N ASP A 784 -0.27 34.29 -8.53
CA ASP A 784 -0.21 35.29 -7.45
C ASP A 784 -0.66 34.74 -6.09
N LYS A 785 -1.49 33.72 -6.08
CA LYS A 785 -2.02 33.06 -4.88
C LYS A 785 -1.76 31.57 -4.92
N PRO A 786 -1.77 30.87 -3.75
CA PRO A 786 -1.59 29.43 -3.67
C PRO A 786 -2.72 28.66 -4.34
N VAL A 787 -2.51 28.29 -5.59
CA VAL A 787 -3.47 27.51 -6.40
C VAL A 787 -2.75 26.46 -7.21
N HIS A 788 -3.27 25.23 -7.21
CA HIS A 788 -2.68 24.16 -8.00
C HIS A 788 -3.72 23.42 -8.84
N ILE A 789 -3.27 22.98 -10.00
CA ILE A 789 -4.10 22.23 -10.97
C ILE A 789 -3.63 20.78 -10.96
N LEU A 790 -4.46 19.92 -10.42
CA LEU A 790 -4.25 18.48 -10.43
C LEU A 790 -4.42 17.88 -11.82
N THR A 791 -4.25 16.58 -11.95
CA THR A 791 -4.59 15.83 -13.18
C THR A 791 -5.71 14.84 -12.90
N PRO A 792 -6.47 14.39 -13.92
CA PRO A 792 -7.51 13.38 -13.75
C PRO A 792 -7.01 12.06 -13.15
N SER A 793 -5.71 11.78 -13.19
CA SER A 793 -5.06 10.63 -12.55
C SER A 793 -4.57 10.91 -11.12
N ALA A 794 -4.97 12.06 -10.50
CA ALA A 794 -4.56 12.37 -9.14
C ALA A 794 -5.13 11.36 -8.14
N THR A 795 -4.28 10.89 -7.25
CA THR A 795 -4.65 10.02 -6.12
C THR A 795 -5.01 10.86 -4.90
N VAL A 796 -5.70 10.29 -3.92
CA VAL A 796 -6.00 10.95 -2.64
C VAL A 796 -4.70 11.45 -1.98
N ARG A 797 -3.64 10.63 -1.96
CA ARG A 797 -2.33 11.04 -1.41
C ARG A 797 -1.77 12.29 -2.09
N ARG A 798 -1.93 12.37 -3.42
CA ARG A 798 -1.49 13.55 -4.17
C ARG A 798 -2.28 14.79 -3.79
N ILE A 799 -3.59 14.66 -3.61
CA ILE A 799 -4.47 15.78 -3.16
C ILE A 799 -4.03 16.23 -1.77
N VAL A 800 -3.79 15.32 -0.83
CA VAL A 800 -3.29 15.63 0.53
C VAL A 800 -1.93 16.34 0.48
N ASN A 801 -0.98 15.83 -0.32
CA ASN A 801 0.33 16.47 -0.51
C ASN A 801 0.21 17.89 -1.03
N MET A 802 -0.64 18.10 -2.05
CA MET A 802 -0.84 19.42 -2.64
C MET A 802 -1.59 20.37 -1.70
N THR A 803 -2.50 19.85 -0.86
CA THR A 803 -3.11 20.63 0.22
C THR A 803 -2.08 21.14 1.23
N ALA A 804 -1.19 20.26 1.70
CA ALA A 804 -0.14 20.64 2.63
C ALA A 804 0.78 21.72 2.02
N LEU A 805 1.13 21.59 0.75
CA LEU A 805 1.91 22.60 0.02
C LEU A 805 1.15 23.93 -0.07
N THR A 806 -0.12 23.93 -0.49
CA THR A 806 -0.98 25.10 -0.57
C THR A 806 -1.05 25.85 0.76
N VAL A 807 -1.15 25.12 1.88
CA VAL A 807 -1.14 25.72 3.23
C VAL A 807 0.20 26.37 3.55
N VAL A 808 1.31 25.74 3.23
CA VAL A 808 2.66 26.32 3.47
C VAL A 808 2.85 27.58 2.63
N GLU A 809 2.47 27.56 1.37
CA GLU A 809 2.55 28.74 0.50
C GLU A 809 1.67 29.88 1.05
N ALA A 810 0.45 29.59 1.49
CA ALA A 810 -0.45 30.58 2.08
C ALA A 810 0.13 31.22 3.35
N ASN A 811 0.89 30.49 4.17
CA ASN A 811 1.52 31.01 5.39
C ASN A 811 2.78 31.82 5.12
N THR A 812 3.48 31.58 4.02
CA THR A 812 4.68 32.34 3.65
C THR A 812 4.38 33.66 2.98
N GLY A 813 3.10 34.06 2.86
CA GLY A 813 2.67 35.34 2.31
C GLY A 813 2.68 35.40 0.77
N ARG A 814 2.58 34.25 0.12
CA ARG A 814 2.43 34.16 -1.34
C ARG A 814 1.01 33.93 -1.76
#